data_49be266467cd1d8518f19787a6d28fdf
#
_entry.id   49be266467cd1d8518f19787a6d28fdf
#
_cell.length_a   1.000
_cell.length_b   1.000
_cell.length_c   1.000
_cell.angle_alpha   90.00
_cell.angle_beta   90.00
_cell.angle_gamma   90.00
#
_symmetry.space_group_name_H-M   'P 1'
#
loop_
_entity.id
_entity.type
_entity.pdbx_description
1 polymer ?
#
loop_
_entity_poly.entity_id
_entity_poly.type
_entity_poly.pdbx_seq_one_letter_code
_entity_poly.pdbx_strand_id
1 'polypeptide(L)'
;MKKIYTFGDGKAEGDASMRNLLGGKGANLAEMNKLGMPVPPGFTITTDVCTEYTQYGRDEVVKDIKSDVEKAIAHVETLTGKKFDDPQNPLLVSVRSGARASMPGMMDTVLNLGMNDATVNALAEKSGNPRFAWDSYRRFVQMYGDVVLGMKPKSKTEIDPFEAIIDKVKEEKGVKSDLDLTVDDLKTLVTLFKSAVKEHTGKDFPESAWDQLWGGICAVFDSWMNERAILYRRMNQIPEEWGTAVNVQAMVYGNMGNNSATGVAFSRDAATGENIFNGEYLINAQGEDVVAGIRTPQQITVEGSRRWAALQGISEEERASKYPSLEESMPVCAAELINIAHKLEDHYKDMQDMEFTIQDGKLWMLQTRNGKRTGAAMVKIAMDLLRACEIDEKTALLRMEPQKLDELLHPVFDKAALKRALVVAKGLPASPGAATGQIVFFADDAELWAEKKKKVVLVRIETSPEDLRGMAVAQGILTMRGGMTSHAAVVARGMGKCCVSGAGEIKVDYEARTVEMGGKTYKEGDWISLNGSTGDVYDGQVPSVEPELDGDFGAIMNLAAKYTKTLVRTNADSPRDAKQARAFGAQGIGLCRTEHMFFEGDRIKSVREMILASGVEGRKAALAKLLPMQRGDFEGIFEAMDGFGVTIRLLDPPLHEFVPHQTATQKELANEMGITLAEVKAKVDALEEFNPMLGHRGCRLGITYPEITEMQTRAIIEAALAVKARGIDVKPEIMIPLVGSLKEIQNQADIINTTAAKVFEEKGRSLPYLVGTMIEVPRAALVANQIAEVAEFFSFGTNDLTQMTFGFSRDDAPKFLKFYKEHGIIKTDPFEVLDQEGVGQLVEMGVKKGRSTRSDLKVGICGEHGGEPSSVKFCAKLGMNYVSCSPFRVPIARVAAAQAAIED
;
A
#
# COMPACT_ATOMS: atom_id res chain seq x y z
N MET A 1 16.95 25.01 24.67
CA MET A 1 17.38 23.78 23.98
C MET A 1 18.22 24.21 22.78
N LYS A 2 19.23 23.43 22.37
CA LYS A 2 20.07 23.79 21.20
C LYS A 2 19.23 23.64 19.92
N LYS A 3 19.24 24.67 19.06
CA LYS A 3 18.40 24.78 17.88
C LYS A 3 19.14 24.57 16.56
N ILE A 4 20.49 24.69 16.59
CA ILE A 4 21.34 24.58 15.41
C ILE A 4 22.50 23.62 15.68
N TYR A 5 22.72 22.71 14.73
CA TYR A 5 23.74 21.67 14.78
C TYR A 5 24.62 21.73 13.53
N THR A 6 25.89 22.00 13.71
CA THR A 6 26.89 22.14 12.63
C THR A 6 27.52 20.81 12.27
N PHE A 7 27.94 20.66 11.00
CA PHE A 7 28.74 19.54 10.49
C PHE A 7 29.73 20.01 9.40
N GLY A 8 30.83 19.32 9.31
CA GLY A 8 31.88 19.57 8.30
C GLY A 8 33.25 19.08 8.76
N ASP A 9 34.12 18.79 7.82
CA ASP A 9 35.52 18.38 8.02
C ASP A 9 35.67 17.20 9.02
N GLY A 10 34.87 16.16 8.84
CA GLY A 10 34.88 14.95 9.67
C GLY A 10 34.32 15.12 11.09
N LYS A 11 33.70 16.27 11.38
CA LYS A 11 33.11 16.59 12.69
C LYS A 11 31.64 16.94 12.54
N ALA A 12 30.84 16.53 13.51
CA ALA A 12 29.41 16.89 13.56
C ALA A 12 28.94 16.95 15.02
N GLU A 13 28.04 17.88 15.30
CA GLU A 13 27.41 18.03 16.62
C GLU A 13 26.22 17.08 16.81
N GLY A 14 25.67 16.59 15.72
CA GLY A 14 24.59 15.57 15.70
C GLY A 14 25.07 14.19 15.24
N ASP A 15 24.16 13.22 15.20
CA ASP A 15 24.37 11.89 14.68
C ASP A 15 23.07 11.21 14.22
N ALA A 16 23.17 9.98 13.72
CA ALA A 16 22.04 9.23 13.17
C ALA A 16 20.90 8.94 14.17
N SER A 17 21.20 8.91 15.50
CA SER A 17 20.20 8.69 16.55
C SER A 17 19.27 9.89 16.75
N MET A 18 19.69 11.07 16.32
CA MET A 18 18.97 12.34 16.50
C MET A 18 17.94 12.62 15.40
N ARG A 19 17.44 11.60 14.73
CA ARG A 19 16.51 11.73 13.60
C ARG A 19 15.24 12.51 13.94
N ASN A 20 14.77 12.42 15.17
CA ASN A 20 13.57 13.16 15.60
C ASN A 20 13.81 14.67 15.66
N LEU A 21 15.02 15.08 15.97
CA LEU A 21 15.40 16.48 16.12
C LEU A 21 15.99 17.08 14.81
N LEU A 22 16.84 16.33 14.11
CA LEU A 22 17.54 16.79 12.92
C LEU A 22 16.84 16.42 11.60
N GLY A 23 15.75 15.67 11.69
CA GLY A 23 15.15 15.02 10.53
C GLY A 23 16.04 13.91 9.97
N GLY A 24 15.53 13.15 9.02
CA GLY A 24 16.31 12.06 8.43
C GLY A 24 17.54 12.54 7.65
N LYS A 25 17.41 13.64 6.90
CA LYS A 25 18.51 14.21 6.12
C LYS A 25 19.61 14.79 6.99
N GLY A 26 19.27 15.64 7.97
CA GLY A 26 20.24 16.26 8.87
C GLY A 26 21.01 15.26 9.71
N ALA A 27 20.32 14.26 10.27
CA ALA A 27 20.95 13.19 11.03
C ALA A 27 21.95 12.38 10.20
N ASN A 28 21.59 12.02 8.96
CA ASN A 28 22.49 11.27 8.08
C ASN A 28 23.66 12.11 7.54
N LEU A 29 23.47 13.39 7.29
CA LEU A 29 24.58 14.31 6.94
C LEU A 29 25.61 14.40 8.07
N ALA A 30 25.14 14.53 9.31
CA ALA A 30 25.99 14.53 10.49
C ALA A 30 26.75 13.20 10.63
N GLU A 31 26.06 12.07 10.48
CA GLU A 31 26.66 10.74 10.59
C GLU A 31 27.73 10.49 9.52
N MET A 32 27.45 10.79 8.24
CA MET A 32 28.42 10.67 7.16
C MET A 32 29.68 11.51 7.43
N ASN A 33 29.53 12.70 7.99
CA ASN A 33 30.68 13.51 8.40
C ASN A 33 31.53 12.83 9.47
N LYS A 34 30.90 12.28 10.53
CA LYS A 34 31.61 11.55 11.58
C LYS A 34 32.32 10.31 11.05
N LEU A 35 31.80 9.68 10.01
CA LEU A 35 32.42 8.55 9.33
C LEU A 35 33.56 8.95 8.39
N GLY A 36 33.88 10.25 8.31
CA GLY A 36 34.97 10.78 7.48
C GLY A 36 34.68 10.81 5.98
N MET A 37 33.41 10.80 5.60
CA MET A 37 32.98 10.90 4.19
C MET A 37 33.03 12.33 3.70
N PRO A 38 33.23 12.57 2.39
CA PRO A 38 33.29 13.91 1.82
C PRO A 38 31.88 14.51 1.73
N VAL A 39 31.46 15.21 2.77
CA VAL A 39 30.18 15.91 2.85
C VAL A 39 30.41 17.40 2.85
N PRO A 40 29.74 18.20 1.99
CA PRO A 40 29.85 19.64 2.05
C PRO A 40 29.43 20.15 3.43
N PRO A 41 30.22 21.08 4.04
CA PRO A 41 29.91 21.57 5.38
C PRO A 41 28.60 22.36 5.41
N GLY A 42 27.95 22.33 6.55
CA GLY A 42 26.67 22.98 6.74
C GLY A 42 26.17 22.90 8.19
N PHE A 43 24.88 23.13 8.34
CA PHE A 43 24.22 23.03 9.64
C PHE A 43 22.73 22.67 9.45
N THR A 44 22.15 22.12 10.51
CA THR A 44 20.73 21.77 10.56
C THR A 44 20.03 22.62 11.61
N ILE A 45 18.93 23.27 11.23
CA ILE A 45 17.96 23.91 12.13
C ILE A 45 16.93 22.84 12.49
N THR A 46 16.68 22.64 13.78
CA THR A 46 15.91 21.51 14.29
C THR A 46 14.43 21.54 13.94
N THR A 47 13.79 20.40 14.01
CA THR A 47 12.32 20.23 13.79
C THR A 47 11.51 21.04 14.79
N ASP A 48 11.99 21.21 16.02
CA ASP A 48 11.31 21.99 17.07
C ASP A 48 11.15 23.46 16.65
N VAL A 49 12.13 24.02 15.92
CA VAL A 49 12.04 25.39 15.39
C VAL A 49 10.89 25.53 14.37
N CYS A 50 10.60 24.50 13.59
CA CYS A 50 9.44 24.50 12.69
C CYS A 50 8.12 24.58 13.46
N THR A 51 8.03 23.86 14.56
CA THR A 51 6.85 23.88 15.44
C THR A 51 6.70 25.27 16.08
N GLU A 52 7.80 25.84 16.60
CA GLU A 52 7.81 27.20 17.12
C GLU A 52 7.44 28.23 16.04
N TYR A 53 7.91 28.06 14.79
CA TYR A 53 7.59 28.92 13.67
C TYR A 53 6.09 28.93 13.36
N THR A 54 5.45 27.77 13.39
CA THR A 54 4.00 27.66 13.21
C THR A 54 3.23 28.31 14.37
N GLN A 55 3.75 28.21 15.59
CA GLN A 55 3.08 28.70 16.79
C GLN A 55 3.28 30.20 17.05
N TYR A 56 4.47 30.73 16.88
CA TYR A 56 4.85 32.11 17.25
C TYR A 56 5.04 33.04 16.05
N GLY A 57 5.10 32.50 14.83
CA GLY A 57 5.25 33.24 13.59
C GLY A 57 6.70 33.52 13.23
N ARG A 58 6.86 34.00 11.99
CA ARG A 58 8.14 34.21 11.32
C ARG A 58 9.10 35.14 12.08
N ASP A 59 8.63 36.33 12.44
CA ASP A 59 9.51 37.39 12.96
C ASP A 59 10.11 37.01 14.32
N GLU A 60 9.33 36.41 15.20
CA GLU A 60 9.79 35.97 16.52
C GLU A 60 10.83 34.84 16.40
N VAL A 61 10.59 33.85 15.57
CA VAL A 61 11.51 32.71 15.40
C VAL A 61 12.80 33.14 14.70
N VAL A 62 12.73 33.97 13.66
CA VAL A 62 13.92 34.51 12.99
C VAL A 62 14.77 35.30 13.96
N LYS A 63 14.18 36.16 14.77
CA LYS A 63 14.88 36.94 15.79
C LYS A 63 15.59 36.05 16.83
N ASP A 64 14.92 34.97 17.25
CA ASP A 64 15.44 34.05 18.26
C ASP A 64 16.66 33.25 17.76
N ILE A 65 16.64 32.75 16.51
CA ILE A 65 17.74 31.92 15.97
C ILE A 65 18.80 32.71 15.19
N LYS A 66 18.62 34.00 14.97
CA LYS A 66 19.48 34.81 14.09
C LYS A 66 20.96 34.71 14.44
N SER A 67 21.30 34.95 15.70
CA SER A 67 22.69 34.90 16.17
C SER A 67 23.35 33.55 15.98
N ASP A 68 22.59 32.45 16.17
CA ASP A 68 23.12 31.10 16.03
C ASP A 68 23.26 30.70 14.56
N VAL A 69 22.37 31.16 13.66
CA VAL A 69 22.53 31.01 12.21
C VAL A 69 23.77 31.78 11.71
N GLU A 70 24.00 33.01 12.18
CA GLU A 70 25.20 33.79 11.81
C GLU A 70 26.49 33.08 12.22
N LYS A 71 26.56 32.51 13.44
CA LYS A 71 27.69 31.68 13.90
C LYS A 71 27.86 30.42 13.07
N ALA A 72 26.77 29.76 12.69
CA ALA A 72 26.84 28.57 11.87
C ALA A 72 27.33 28.88 10.44
N ILE A 73 26.91 29.98 9.84
CA ILE A 73 27.47 30.46 8.56
C ILE A 73 28.95 30.75 8.68
N ALA A 74 29.37 31.43 9.73
CA ALA A 74 30.79 31.71 9.98
C ALA A 74 31.64 30.44 10.13
N HIS A 75 31.07 29.39 10.71
CA HIS A 75 31.69 28.06 10.77
C HIS A 75 31.89 27.48 9.37
N VAL A 76 30.84 27.51 8.52
CA VAL A 76 30.92 27.04 7.13
C VAL A 76 31.92 27.86 6.31
N GLU A 77 31.97 29.18 6.49
CA GLU A 77 32.98 30.06 5.87
C GLU A 77 34.40 29.60 6.22
N THR A 78 34.65 29.31 7.50
CA THR A 78 35.95 28.84 7.97
C THR A 78 36.37 27.55 7.30
N LEU A 79 35.45 26.59 7.16
CA LEU A 79 35.71 25.26 6.56
C LEU A 79 35.89 25.33 5.05
N THR A 80 35.22 26.24 4.37
CA THR A 80 35.26 26.36 2.90
C THR A 80 36.31 27.35 2.40
N GLY A 81 36.80 28.24 3.27
CA GLY A 81 37.66 29.35 2.89
C GLY A 81 36.96 30.41 2.02
N LYS A 82 35.62 30.36 1.97
CA LYS A 82 34.73 31.30 1.25
C LYS A 82 34.00 32.16 2.24
N LYS A 83 33.40 33.25 1.77
CA LYS A 83 32.68 34.16 2.63
C LYS A 83 31.28 34.46 2.09
N PHE A 84 30.28 34.41 2.97
CA PHE A 84 28.90 34.67 2.61
C PHE A 84 28.72 36.17 2.27
N ASP A 85 28.01 36.45 1.20
CA ASP A 85 27.78 37.81 0.67
C ASP A 85 29.09 38.55 0.23
N ASP A 86 30.14 37.81 -0.11
CA ASP A 86 31.39 38.36 -0.59
C ASP A 86 31.42 38.42 -2.13
N PRO A 87 31.56 39.61 -2.73
CA PRO A 87 31.58 39.75 -4.19
C PRO A 87 32.82 39.16 -4.87
N GLN A 88 33.86 38.79 -4.12
CA GLN A 88 35.10 38.24 -4.67
C GLN A 88 35.27 36.73 -4.45
N ASN A 89 34.79 36.21 -3.32
CA ASN A 89 34.88 34.77 -2.99
C ASN A 89 33.62 34.28 -2.31
N PRO A 90 32.49 34.26 -3.03
CA PRO A 90 31.21 34.00 -2.42
C PRO A 90 31.07 32.56 -1.93
N LEU A 91 30.58 32.42 -0.70
CA LEU A 91 29.96 31.17 -0.22
C LEU A 91 28.52 31.16 -0.72
N LEU A 92 28.17 30.13 -1.47
CA LEU A 92 26.79 29.87 -1.86
C LEU A 92 26.28 28.65 -1.10
N VAL A 93 25.01 28.67 -0.70
CA VAL A 93 24.42 27.61 0.10
C VAL A 93 23.10 27.11 -0.50
N SER A 94 22.76 25.88 -0.19
CA SER A 94 21.42 25.31 -0.41
C SER A 94 20.65 25.32 0.90
N VAL A 95 19.33 25.47 0.80
CA VAL A 95 18.40 25.30 1.93
C VAL A 95 17.40 24.20 1.56
N ARG A 96 17.42 23.13 2.34
CA ARG A 96 16.64 21.92 2.07
C ARG A 96 15.82 21.50 3.29
N SER A 97 14.61 20.99 3.06
CA SER A 97 13.81 20.35 4.11
C SER A 97 14.42 19.01 4.57
N GLY A 98 14.11 18.64 5.81
CA GLY A 98 14.55 17.39 6.42
C GLY A 98 13.52 16.89 7.44
N ALA A 99 12.42 16.31 6.98
CA ALA A 99 11.43 15.74 7.89
C ALA A 99 11.91 14.41 8.53
N ARG A 100 11.30 14.02 9.65
CA ARG A 100 11.56 12.71 10.31
C ARG A 100 11.22 11.55 9.40
N ALA A 101 10.11 11.65 8.65
CA ALA A 101 9.72 10.70 7.62
C ALA A 101 10.08 11.24 6.23
N SER A 102 10.40 10.34 5.29
CA SER A 102 10.67 10.71 3.91
C SER A 102 9.38 11.17 3.21
N MET A 103 9.39 12.39 2.70
CA MET A 103 8.26 13.01 1.99
C MET A 103 8.73 13.55 0.62
N PRO A 104 9.02 12.66 -0.36
CA PRO A 104 9.63 13.06 -1.64
C PRO A 104 8.76 14.05 -2.42
N GLY A 105 9.34 15.19 -2.82
CA GLY A 105 8.66 16.20 -3.63
C GLY A 105 7.56 17.00 -2.91
N MET A 106 7.33 16.76 -1.62
CA MET A 106 6.25 17.43 -0.87
C MET A 106 6.67 18.79 -0.33
N MET A 107 7.94 18.96 0.01
CA MET A 107 8.48 20.19 0.59
C MET A 107 9.50 20.85 -0.34
N ASP A 108 9.73 22.11 -0.10
CA ASP A 108 10.52 22.93 -1.00
C ASP A 108 12.03 22.87 -0.69
N THR A 109 12.82 23.22 -1.70
CA THR A 109 14.28 23.32 -1.69
C THR A 109 14.67 24.59 -2.44
N VAL A 110 15.67 25.30 -1.95
CA VAL A 110 16.25 26.46 -2.65
C VAL A 110 17.76 26.25 -2.76
N LEU A 111 18.28 26.32 -3.99
CA LEU A 111 19.70 26.18 -4.31
C LEU A 111 20.31 27.53 -4.66
N ASN A 112 21.62 27.62 -4.56
CA ASN A 112 22.40 28.80 -4.99
C ASN A 112 22.08 30.10 -4.22
N LEU A 113 21.63 30.02 -2.98
CA LEU A 113 21.44 31.17 -2.12
C LEU A 113 22.75 31.90 -1.90
N GLY A 114 22.75 33.23 -2.05
CA GLY A 114 23.89 34.08 -2.06
C GLY A 114 24.29 34.56 -3.47
N MET A 115 23.62 34.07 -4.50
CA MET A 115 23.81 34.53 -5.87
C MET A 115 23.15 35.89 -6.10
N ASN A 116 23.92 36.84 -6.62
CA ASN A 116 23.47 38.18 -7.00
C ASN A 116 24.32 38.72 -8.16
N ASP A 117 24.06 39.93 -8.60
CA ASP A 117 24.78 40.55 -9.74
C ASP A 117 26.31 40.69 -9.52
N ALA A 118 26.77 40.78 -8.29
CA ALA A 118 28.19 40.84 -7.98
C ALA A 118 28.79 39.41 -7.88
N THR A 119 28.13 38.49 -7.17
CA THR A 119 28.68 37.17 -6.90
C THR A 119 28.70 36.27 -8.12
N VAL A 120 27.80 36.45 -9.10
CA VAL A 120 27.78 35.68 -10.36
C VAL A 120 29.06 35.92 -11.16
N ASN A 121 29.59 37.14 -11.19
CA ASN A 121 30.82 37.43 -11.89
C ASN A 121 32.04 36.77 -11.23
N ALA A 122 32.08 36.75 -9.90
CA ALA A 122 33.13 36.04 -9.18
C ALA A 122 33.07 34.52 -9.42
N LEU A 123 31.89 33.96 -9.48
CA LEU A 123 31.70 32.56 -9.81
C LEU A 123 32.13 32.24 -11.25
N ALA A 124 31.81 33.12 -12.20
CA ALA A 124 32.22 32.98 -13.60
C ALA A 124 33.74 33.02 -13.75
N GLU A 125 34.40 33.94 -13.07
CA GLU A 125 35.87 34.07 -13.09
C GLU A 125 36.56 32.86 -12.45
N LYS A 126 36.11 32.42 -11.26
CA LYS A 126 36.73 31.32 -10.51
C LYS A 126 36.52 29.97 -11.17
N SER A 127 35.36 29.73 -11.77
CA SER A 127 35.05 28.49 -12.48
C SER A 127 35.70 28.46 -13.88
N GLY A 128 36.11 29.61 -14.42
CA GLY A 128 36.51 29.68 -15.82
C GLY A 128 35.35 29.38 -16.80
N ASN A 129 34.14 29.37 -16.33
CA ASN A 129 32.96 29.00 -17.09
C ASN A 129 31.78 29.98 -16.86
N PRO A 130 31.80 31.12 -17.60
CA PRO A 130 30.74 32.11 -17.47
C PRO A 130 29.34 31.59 -17.76
N ARG A 131 29.22 30.65 -18.68
CA ARG A 131 27.89 30.06 -18.99
C ARG A 131 27.30 29.30 -17.79
N PHE A 132 28.13 28.51 -17.12
CA PHE A 132 27.73 27.82 -15.86
C PHE A 132 27.25 28.82 -14.81
N ALA A 133 28.03 29.89 -14.57
CA ALA A 133 27.67 30.85 -13.53
C ALA A 133 26.34 31.56 -13.82
N TRP A 134 26.13 32.01 -15.06
CA TRP A 134 24.90 32.72 -15.45
C TRP A 134 23.69 31.79 -15.56
N ASP A 135 23.86 30.54 -15.96
CA ASP A 135 22.77 29.53 -15.93
C ASP A 135 22.38 29.20 -14.48
N SER A 136 23.35 29.06 -13.58
CA SER A 136 23.08 28.87 -12.14
C SER A 136 22.33 30.07 -11.55
N TYR A 137 22.68 31.30 -11.96
CA TYR A 137 21.95 32.49 -11.51
C TYR A 137 20.53 32.57 -12.07
N ARG A 138 20.34 32.27 -13.35
CA ARG A 138 19.01 32.17 -13.97
C ARG A 138 18.13 31.17 -13.23
N ARG A 139 18.63 29.95 -12.98
CA ARG A 139 17.92 28.90 -12.24
C ARG A 139 17.61 29.34 -10.80
N PHE A 140 18.53 30.04 -10.15
CA PHE A 140 18.29 30.54 -8.80
C PHE A 140 17.18 31.59 -8.75
N VAL A 141 17.17 32.55 -9.66
CA VAL A 141 16.11 33.60 -9.71
C VAL A 141 14.74 32.94 -9.94
N GLN A 142 14.66 31.98 -10.87
CA GLN A 142 13.44 31.19 -11.12
C GLN A 142 13.00 30.43 -9.86
N MET A 143 13.86 29.63 -9.28
CA MET A 143 13.55 28.81 -8.11
C MET A 143 13.17 29.67 -6.90
N TYR A 144 13.88 30.76 -6.66
CA TYR A 144 13.55 31.69 -5.58
C TYR A 144 12.20 32.37 -5.81
N GLY A 145 11.94 32.78 -7.05
CA GLY A 145 10.64 33.33 -7.46
C GLY A 145 9.48 32.37 -7.22
N ASP A 146 9.64 31.13 -7.63
CA ASP A 146 8.63 30.11 -7.48
C ASP A 146 8.39 29.70 -6.03
N VAL A 147 9.46 29.43 -5.28
CA VAL A 147 9.39 28.83 -3.94
C VAL A 147 9.20 29.91 -2.86
N VAL A 148 10.00 30.97 -2.89
CA VAL A 148 10.03 31.98 -1.81
C VAL A 148 9.03 33.10 -2.07
N LEU A 149 8.88 33.52 -3.33
CA LEU A 149 8.00 34.62 -3.70
C LEU A 149 6.61 34.18 -4.19
N GLY A 150 6.37 32.87 -4.24
CA GLY A 150 5.04 32.30 -4.53
C GLY A 150 4.56 32.44 -5.98
N MET A 151 5.50 32.57 -6.94
CA MET A 151 5.18 32.73 -8.37
C MET A 151 4.88 31.42 -9.09
N LYS A 152 5.07 30.27 -8.42
CA LYS A 152 4.78 28.95 -8.99
C LYS A 152 3.30 28.81 -9.33
N PRO A 153 2.96 28.26 -10.50
CA PRO A 153 1.57 27.99 -10.87
C PRO A 153 0.81 27.16 -9.82
N LYS A 154 -0.40 27.59 -9.47
CA LYS A 154 -1.26 26.89 -8.49
C LYS A 154 -2.11 25.80 -9.12
N SER A 155 -2.23 25.79 -10.44
CA SER A 155 -2.99 24.79 -11.20
C SER A 155 -2.27 24.41 -12.49
N LYS A 156 -2.64 23.26 -13.07
CA LYS A 156 -2.09 22.81 -14.38
C LYS A 156 -2.49 23.68 -15.57
N THR A 157 -3.44 24.56 -15.41
CA THR A 157 -3.94 25.47 -16.44
C THR A 157 -3.31 26.86 -16.37
N GLU A 158 -2.60 27.16 -15.30
CA GLU A 158 -1.87 28.41 -15.11
C GLU A 158 -0.50 28.29 -15.76
N ILE A 159 -0.13 29.31 -16.53
CA ILE A 159 1.16 29.34 -17.23
C ILE A 159 2.24 29.82 -16.27
N ASP A 160 3.33 29.08 -16.18
CA ASP A 160 4.51 29.49 -15.43
C ASP A 160 5.14 30.73 -16.11
N PRO A 161 5.24 31.87 -15.42
CA PRO A 161 5.75 33.10 -16.01
C PRO A 161 7.23 33.00 -16.43
N PHE A 162 8.04 32.21 -15.74
CA PHE A 162 9.46 32.03 -16.07
C PHE A 162 9.62 31.12 -17.29
N GLU A 163 8.88 30.00 -17.35
CA GLU A 163 8.90 29.11 -18.51
C GLU A 163 8.42 29.83 -19.79
N ALA A 164 7.38 30.66 -19.66
CA ALA A 164 6.92 31.48 -20.78
C ALA A 164 8.00 32.45 -21.33
N ILE A 165 8.81 33.04 -20.43
CA ILE A 165 9.92 33.92 -20.81
C ILE A 165 11.04 33.12 -21.47
N ILE A 166 11.39 31.92 -20.93
CA ILE A 166 12.42 31.03 -21.49
C ILE A 166 12.01 30.61 -22.92
N ASP A 167 10.80 30.16 -23.09
CA ASP A 167 10.29 29.69 -24.37
C ASP A 167 10.29 30.80 -25.42
N LYS A 168 9.90 32.00 -25.04
CA LYS A 168 9.96 33.19 -25.93
C LYS A 168 11.41 33.50 -26.35
N VAL A 169 12.36 33.50 -25.44
CA VAL A 169 13.78 33.76 -25.76
C VAL A 169 14.32 32.64 -26.67
N LYS A 170 14.00 31.38 -26.41
CA LYS A 170 14.38 30.24 -27.27
C LYS A 170 13.81 30.38 -28.68
N GLU A 171 12.55 30.76 -28.79
CA GLU A 171 11.90 31.01 -30.10
C GLU A 171 12.58 32.15 -30.86
N GLU A 172 12.84 33.27 -30.21
CA GLU A 172 13.54 34.44 -30.79
C GLU A 172 14.96 34.10 -31.30
N LYS A 173 15.64 33.18 -30.60
CA LYS A 173 17.01 32.72 -30.94
C LYS A 173 17.04 31.48 -31.85
N GLY A 174 15.90 30.87 -32.13
CA GLY A 174 15.82 29.67 -32.96
C GLY A 174 16.47 28.42 -32.33
N VAL A 175 16.59 28.35 -31.02
CA VAL A 175 17.16 27.20 -30.24
C VAL A 175 16.06 26.38 -29.59
N LYS A 176 16.31 25.08 -29.37
CA LYS A 176 15.32 24.15 -28.79
C LYS A 176 15.64 23.79 -27.33
N SER A 177 16.90 23.81 -26.95
CA SER A 177 17.36 23.40 -25.63
C SER A 177 17.91 24.59 -24.85
N ASP A 178 17.70 24.60 -23.52
CA ASP A 178 18.35 25.56 -22.63
C ASP A 178 19.88 25.49 -22.72
N LEU A 179 20.41 24.31 -23.07
CA LEU A 179 21.84 24.11 -23.24
C LEU A 179 22.43 24.88 -24.43
N ASP A 180 21.62 25.27 -25.39
CA ASP A 180 22.04 26.02 -26.58
C ASP A 180 22.06 27.53 -26.35
N LEU A 181 21.55 28.01 -25.20
CA LEU A 181 21.54 29.43 -24.84
C LEU A 181 22.96 29.93 -24.53
N THR A 182 23.29 31.06 -25.09
CA THR A 182 24.58 31.73 -24.88
C THR A 182 24.64 32.45 -23.51
N VAL A 183 25.86 32.90 -23.10
CA VAL A 183 26.02 33.72 -21.88
C VAL A 183 25.14 34.97 -21.95
N ASP A 184 25.07 35.63 -23.09
CA ASP A 184 24.32 36.89 -23.24
C ASP A 184 22.80 36.62 -23.22
N ASP A 185 22.35 35.49 -23.72
CA ASP A 185 20.95 35.06 -23.60
C ASP A 185 20.57 34.78 -22.12
N LEU A 186 21.46 34.13 -21.36
CA LEU A 186 21.26 33.86 -19.94
C LEU A 186 21.24 35.17 -19.11
N LYS A 187 22.09 36.13 -19.42
CA LYS A 187 22.04 37.47 -18.81
C LYS A 187 20.72 38.18 -19.09
N THR A 188 20.26 38.08 -20.31
CA THR A 188 18.97 38.63 -20.71
C THR A 188 17.81 37.94 -19.93
N LEU A 189 17.86 36.63 -19.80
CA LEU A 189 16.86 35.88 -19.00
C LEU A 189 16.85 36.30 -17.53
N VAL A 190 18.03 36.46 -16.90
CA VAL A 190 18.09 36.95 -15.50
C VAL A 190 17.44 38.35 -15.37
N THR A 191 17.68 39.23 -16.31
CA THR A 191 17.08 40.57 -16.32
C THR A 191 15.55 40.51 -16.47
N LEU A 192 15.07 39.69 -17.40
CA LEU A 192 13.63 39.49 -17.63
C LEU A 192 12.95 38.83 -16.43
N PHE A 193 13.59 37.85 -15.78
CA PHE A 193 13.09 37.19 -14.59
C PHE A 193 12.96 38.17 -13.42
N LYS A 194 13.96 38.99 -13.17
CA LYS A 194 13.89 40.01 -12.13
C LYS A 194 12.77 41.03 -12.43
N SER A 195 12.57 41.41 -13.69
CA SER A 195 11.45 42.25 -14.08
C SER A 195 10.11 41.58 -13.79
N ALA A 196 9.96 40.31 -14.14
CA ALA A 196 8.76 39.55 -13.84
C ALA A 196 8.49 39.43 -12.32
N VAL A 197 9.55 39.23 -11.52
CA VAL A 197 9.46 39.26 -10.05
C VAL A 197 8.92 40.59 -9.55
N LYS A 198 9.46 41.70 -10.04
CA LYS A 198 9.02 43.06 -9.66
C LYS A 198 7.55 43.30 -10.08
N GLU A 199 7.18 42.87 -11.28
CA GLU A 199 5.83 43.03 -11.79
C GLU A 199 4.81 42.20 -10.95
N HIS A 200 5.19 41.00 -10.59
CA HIS A 200 4.30 40.10 -9.83
C HIS A 200 4.20 40.48 -8.34
N THR A 201 5.31 40.81 -7.70
CA THR A 201 5.39 41.03 -6.26
C THR A 201 5.36 42.53 -5.84
N GLY A 202 5.56 43.44 -6.77
CA GLY A 202 5.73 44.88 -6.49
C GLY A 202 7.07 45.22 -5.84
N LYS A 203 8.00 44.29 -5.69
CA LYS A 203 9.32 44.47 -5.04
C LYS A 203 10.44 43.98 -5.96
N ASP A 204 11.59 44.59 -5.83
CA ASP A 204 12.78 44.12 -6.52
C ASP A 204 13.24 42.73 -5.97
N PHE A 205 13.89 41.94 -6.81
CA PHE A 205 14.50 40.68 -6.40
C PHE A 205 15.59 40.98 -5.32
N PRO A 206 15.64 40.23 -4.19
CA PRO A 206 16.59 40.52 -3.10
C PRO A 206 18.04 40.25 -3.53
N GLU A 207 18.89 41.25 -3.46
CA GLU A 207 20.32 41.16 -3.76
C GLU A 207 21.17 40.79 -2.53
N SER A 208 20.65 41.01 -1.31
CA SER A 208 21.34 40.62 -0.07
C SER A 208 21.29 39.11 0.11
N ALA A 209 22.45 38.47 0.24
CA ALA A 209 22.52 37.02 0.51
C ALA A 209 21.82 36.64 1.82
N TRP A 210 21.86 37.50 2.83
CA TRP A 210 21.17 37.27 4.10
C TRP A 210 19.65 37.31 3.99
N ASP A 211 19.13 38.28 3.20
CA ASP A 211 17.68 38.32 2.94
C ASP A 211 17.21 37.11 2.16
N GLN A 212 18.01 36.65 1.19
CA GLN A 212 17.78 35.43 0.44
C GLN A 212 17.78 34.20 1.36
N LEU A 213 18.75 34.09 2.27
CA LEU A 213 18.87 32.97 3.21
C LEU A 213 17.65 32.88 4.13
N TRP A 214 17.26 33.99 4.74
CA TRP A 214 16.09 34.03 5.60
C TRP A 214 14.79 33.75 4.83
N GLY A 215 14.70 34.27 3.61
CA GLY A 215 13.59 33.94 2.71
C GLY A 215 13.49 32.42 2.45
N GLY A 216 14.63 31.79 2.14
CA GLY A 216 14.70 30.34 1.88
C GLY A 216 14.41 29.50 3.12
N ILE A 217 14.96 29.84 4.29
CA ILE A 217 14.70 29.13 5.55
C ILE A 217 13.20 29.19 5.89
N CYS A 218 12.59 30.36 5.81
CA CYS A 218 11.17 30.53 6.09
C CYS A 218 10.28 29.80 5.08
N ALA A 219 10.62 29.85 3.79
CA ALA A 219 9.88 29.11 2.76
C ALA A 219 9.89 27.59 2.99
N VAL A 220 11.00 27.04 3.46
CA VAL A 220 11.06 25.61 3.82
C VAL A 220 10.17 25.30 5.02
N PHE A 221 10.13 26.14 6.05
CA PHE A 221 9.19 25.98 7.15
C PHE A 221 7.73 26.10 6.69
N ASP A 222 7.41 27.10 5.86
CA ASP A 222 6.08 27.29 5.29
C ASP A 222 5.63 26.06 4.46
N SER A 223 6.57 25.42 3.77
CA SER A 223 6.29 24.27 2.92
C SER A 223 5.78 23.04 3.71
N TRP A 224 6.03 22.98 5.02
CA TRP A 224 5.43 21.95 5.89
C TRP A 224 3.91 22.05 5.91
N MET A 225 3.36 23.27 5.80
CA MET A 225 1.92 23.54 5.84
C MET A 225 1.29 23.75 4.46
N ASN A 226 1.99 23.47 3.36
CA ASN A 226 1.37 23.52 2.04
C ASN A 226 0.40 22.34 1.81
N GLU A 227 -0.58 22.51 0.92
CA GLU A 227 -1.65 21.54 0.71
C GLU A 227 -1.14 20.13 0.36
N ARG A 228 -0.13 20.03 -0.52
CA ARG A 228 0.45 18.74 -0.93
C ARG A 228 1.16 18.03 0.24
N ALA A 229 1.84 18.79 1.11
CA ALA A 229 2.49 18.21 2.29
C ALA A 229 1.47 17.77 3.35
N ILE A 230 0.41 18.56 3.57
CA ILE A 230 -0.69 18.20 4.46
C ILE A 230 -1.38 16.93 3.97
N LEU A 231 -1.72 16.87 2.68
CA LEU A 231 -2.37 15.70 2.10
C LEU A 231 -1.48 14.45 2.22
N TYR A 232 -0.19 14.58 1.89
CA TYR A 232 0.77 13.48 2.00
C TYR A 232 0.89 12.98 3.45
N ARG A 233 1.00 13.90 4.43
CA ARG A 233 1.05 13.52 5.84
C ARG A 233 -0.20 12.78 6.30
N ARG A 234 -1.38 13.26 5.91
CA ARG A 234 -2.65 12.58 6.21
C ARG A 234 -2.68 11.17 5.63
N MET A 235 -2.32 11.02 4.36
CA MET A 235 -2.29 9.70 3.69
C MET A 235 -1.29 8.73 4.32
N ASN A 236 -0.18 9.23 4.89
CA ASN A 236 0.89 8.42 5.46
C ASN A 236 0.91 8.45 7.01
N GLN A 237 -0.13 8.97 7.65
CA GLN A 237 -0.27 9.04 9.11
C GLN A 237 0.90 9.73 9.83
N ILE A 238 1.48 10.75 9.19
CA ILE A 238 2.57 11.54 9.74
C ILE A 238 1.99 12.69 10.58
N PRO A 239 2.30 12.76 11.90
CA PRO A 239 1.78 13.81 12.76
C PRO A 239 2.25 15.20 12.35
N GLU A 240 1.35 16.17 12.42
CA GLU A 240 1.65 17.56 12.05
C GLU A 240 2.67 18.21 13.00
N GLU A 241 2.62 17.86 14.26
CA GLU A 241 3.53 18.35 15.31
C GLU A 241 4.97 17.91 15.15
N TRP A 242 5.28 17.00 14.23
CA TRP A 242 6.65 16.58 14.00
C TRP A 242 7.50 17.67 13.36
N GLY A 243 6.92 18.55 12.55
CA GLY A 243 7.64 19.59 11.85
C GLY A 243 8.68 19.07 10.84
N THR A 244 9.38 19.99 10.22
CA THR A 244 10.54 19.71 9.37
C THR A 244 11.79 20.40 9.89
N ALA A 245 12.93 19.74 9.82
CA ALA A 245 14.22 20.42 9.96
C ALA A 245 14.57 21.17 8.67
N VAL A 246 15.46 22.15 8.79
CA VAL A 246 16.03 22.89 7.66
C VAL A 246 17.53 22.64 7.63
N ASN A 247 18.04 22.14 6.50
CA ASN A 247 19.46 21.90 6.28
C ASN A 247 20.03 23.00 5.39
N VAL A 248 20.97 23.76 5.90
CA VAL A 248 21.74 24.77 5.16
C VAL A 248 23.13 24.21 4.91
N GLN A 249 23.52 24.09 3.63
CA GLN A 249 24.73 23.39 3.25
C GLN A 249 25.48 24.14 2.12
N ALA A 250 26.79 24.12 2.17
CA ALA A 250 27.61 24.72 1.12
C ALA A 250 27.30 24.04 -0.23
N MET A 251 27.16 24.85 -1.28
CA MET A 251 26.92 24.35 -2.63
C MET A 251 28.13 23.63 -3.19
N VAL A 252 27.90 22.52 -3.85
CA VAL A 252 28.82 21.84 -4.76
C VAL A 252 28.13 21.64 -6.11
N TYR A 253 28.89 21.66 -7.19
CA TYR A 253 28.36 21.81 -8.54
C TYR A 253 28.72 20.66 -9.45
N GLY A 254 27.72 19.91 -9.91
CA GLY A 254 27.87 18.89 -10.94
C GLY A 254 27.87 19.42 -12.37
N ASN A 255 27.65 20.74 -12.56
CA ASN A 255 27.54 21.41 -13.85
C ASN A 255 28.66 22.43 -14.14
N MET A 256 29.82 22.25 -13.51
CA MET A 256 30.97 23.13 -13.79
C MET A 256 31.74 22.80 -15.08
N GLY A 257 31.41 21.70 -15.71
CA GLY A 257 32.09 21.24 -16.94
C GLY A 257 32.13 19.71 -17.00
N ASN A 258 32.88 19.16 -17.93
CA ASN A 258 32.94 17.74 -18.22
C ASN A 258 33.67 16.90 -17.12
N ASN A 259 34.35 17.55 -16.18
CA ASN A 259 34.94 16.92 -14.98
C ASN A 259 33.96 16.93 -13.78
N SER A 260 32.75 17.34 -14.01
CA SER A 260 31.71 17.44 -12.99
C SER A 260 30.50 16.62 -13.38
N ALA A 261 29.83 16.07 -12.38
CA ALA A 261 28.67 15.20 -12.55
C ALA A 261 27.78 15.21 -11.31
N THR A 262 26.57 14.74 -11.46
CA THR A 262 25.68 14.46 -10.34
C THR A 262 24.97 13.14 -10.57
N GLY A 263 24.57 12.45 -9.51
CA GLY A 263 23.89 11.17 -9.66
C GLY A 263 23.31 10.61 -8.37
N VAL A 264 22.71 9.44 -8.55
CA VAL A 264 22.15 8.61 -7.48
C VAL A 264 22.75 7.22 -7.55
N ALA A 265 23.00 6.62 -6.41
CA ALA A 265 23.60 5.30 -6.31
C ALA A 265 22.90 4.45 -5.26
N PHE A 266 22.92 3.14 -5.46
CA PHE A 266 22.34 2.16 -4.57
C PHE A 266 23.38 1.10 -4.23
N SER A 267 23.52 0.77 -2.95
CA SER A 267 24.47 -0.28 -2.52
C SER A 267 24.06 -1.66 -3.00
N ARG A 268 22.75 -1.88 -3.23
CA ARG A 268 22.16 -3.10 -3.78
C ARG A 268 21.10 -2.78 -4.83
N ASP A 269 20.71 -3.76 -5.63
CA ASP A 269 19.57 -3.61 -6.55
C ASP A 269 18.26 -3.49 -5.77
N ALA A 270 17.57 -2.35 -5.90
CA ALA A 270 16.33 -2.06 -5.19
C ALA A 270 15.14 -2.90 -5.68
N ALA A 271 15.22 -3.49 -6.85
CA ALA A 271 14.15 -4.32 -7.42
C ALA A 271 14.31 -5.80 -7.08
N THR A 272 15.56 -6.32 -7.04
CA THR A 272 15.85 -7.74 -6.84
C THR A 272 16.46 -8.06 -5.48
N GLY A 273 17.09 -7.09 -4.82
CA GLY A 273 17.85 -7.27 -3.58
C GLY A 273 19.26 -7.84 -3.76
N GLU A 274 19.66 -8.12 -4.99
CA GLU A 274 21.00 -8.62 -5.28
C GLU A 274 22.07 -7.63 -4.80
N ASN A 275 23.16 -8.16 -4.25
CA ASN A 275 24.28 -7.36 -3.77
C ASN A 275 25.11 -6.84 -4.95
N ILE A 276 24.52 -5.97 -5.75
CA ILE A 276 25.11 -5.34 -6.94
C ILE A 276 24.98 -3.84 -6.77
N PHE A 277 26.15 -3.18 -6.64
CA PHE A 277 26.20 -1.72 -6.66
C PHE A 277 25.74 -1.19 -8.02
N ASN A 278 24.82 -0.24 -8.01
CA ASN A 278 24.25 0.31 -9.23
C ASN A 278 23.85 1.78 -9.04
N GLY A 279 23.50 2.44 -10.12
CA GLY A 279 23.06 3.83 -10.07
C GLY A 279 23.23 4.54 -11.40
N GLU A 280 22.82 5.79 -11.41
CA GLU A 280 22.78 6.63 -12.60
C GLU A 280 23.45 8.00 -12.33
N TYR A 281 24.07 8.56 -13.36
CA TYR A 281 24.70 9.87 -13.28
C TYR A 281 24.53 10.65 -14.58
N LEU A 282 24.71 11.97 -14.49
CA LEU A 282 24.78 12.89 -15.63
C LEU A 282 26.04 13.76 -15.51
N ILE A 283 26.82 13.79 -16.60
CA ILE A 283 27.95 14.72 -16.72
C ILE A 283 27.41 16.13 -16.94
N ASN A 284 28.06 17.09 -16.36
CA ASN A 284 27.75 18.50 -16.51
C ASN A 284 26.26 18.80 -16.28
N ALA A 285 25.76 18.41 -15.08
CA ALA A 285 24.36 18.48 -14.70
C ALA A 285 24.19 18.82 -13.22
N GLN A 286 23.04 19.38 -12.87
CA GLN A 286 22.58 19.52 -11.49
C GLN A 286 21.62 18.36 -11.11
N GLY A 287 21.36 18.17 -9.80
CA GLY A 287 20.49 17.10 -9.32
C GLY A 287 19.08 17.14 -9.90
N GLU A 288 18.57 18.33 -10.19
CA GLU A 288 17.26 18.51 -10.85
C GLU A 288 17.20 17.90 -12.25
N ASP A 289 18.30 17.96 -12.99
CA ASP A 289 18.37 17.44 -14.36
C ASP A 289 18.24 15.89 -14.39
N VAL A 290 18.70 15.20 -13.32
CA VAL A 290 18.56 13.75 -13.17
C VAL A 290 17.09 13.38 -12.94
N VAL A 291 16.40 14.15 -12.11
CA VAL A 291 15.00 13.90 -11.75
C VAL A 291 14.03 14.27 -12.88
N ALA A 292 14.33 15.38 -13.58
CA ALA A 292 13.47 15.89 -14.64
C ALA A 292 13.38 14.98 -15.90
N GLY A 293 14.33 14.06 -16.07
CA GLY A 293 14.33 13.12 -17.21
C GLY A 293 14.55 13.77 -18.58
N ILE A 294 15.08 15.00 -18.64
CA ILE A 294 15.32 15.75 -19.86
C ILE A 294 16.48 15.14 -20.67
N ARG A 295 17.44 14.56 -19.98
CA ARG A 295 18.61 13.86 -20.55
C ARG A 295 18.58 12.40 -20.13
N THR A 296 19.06 11.49 -20.99
CA THR A 296 19.23 10.08 -20.66
C THR A 296 20.38 9.90 -19.68
N PRO A 297 20.14 9.44 -18.44
CA PRO A 297 21.20 9.18 -17.48
C PRO A 297 22.13 8.04 -17.93
N GLN A 298 23.38 8.12 -17.58
CA GLN A 298 24.40 7.09 -17.79
C GLN A 298 24.55 6.24 -16.54
N GLN A 299 24.98 5.01 -16.69
CA GLN A 299 25.15 4.07 -15.59
C GLN A 299 26.50 4.26 -14.88
N ILE A 300 26.55 4.01 -13.56
CA ILE A 300 27.78 4.17 -12.79
C ILE A 300 28.79 3.08 -13.12
N THR A 301 28.35 1.82 -13.21
CA THR A 301 29.24 0.68 -13.47
C THR A 301 29.28 0.29 -14.94
N VAL A 302 30.39 -0.26 -15.40
CA VAL A 302 30.55 -0.78 -16.77
C VAL A 302 29.54 -1.91 -17.02
N GLU A 303 29.37 -2.80 -16.05
CA GLU A 303 28.41 -3.90 -16.16
C GLU A 303 26.96 -3.38 -16.27
N GLY A 304 26.58 -2.41 -15.43
CA GLY A 304 25.28 -1.76 -15.51
C GLY A 304 25.04 -1.06 -16.86
N SER A 305 26.07 -0.38 -17.38
CA SER A 305 26.05 0.28 -18.68
C SER A 305 25.84 -0.73 -19.82
N ARG A 306 26.52 -1.87 -19.79
CA ARG A 306 26.36 -2.94 -20.78
C ARG A 306 24.96 -3.57 -20.73
N ARG A 307 24.45 -3.85 -19.53
CA ARG A 307 23.05 -4.34 -19.36
C ARG A 307 22.05 -3.35 -19.92
N TRP A 308 22.21 -2.09 -19.60
CA TRP A 308 21.32 -1.03 -20.09
C TRP A 308 21.36 -0.94 -21.62
N ALA A 309 22.55 -0.93 -22.23
CA ALA A 309 22.71 -0.88 -23.67
C ALA A 309 22.09 -2.09 -24.38
N ALA A 310 22.24 -3.28 -23.82
CA ALA A 310 21.63 -4.49 -24.36
C ALA A 310 20.09 -4.40 -24.38
N LEU A 311 19.49 -3.86 -23.32
CA LEU A 311 18.03 -3.64 -23.25
C LEU A 311 17.54 -2.58 -24.24
N GLN A 312 18.38 -1.62 -24.61
CA GLN A 312 18.06 -0.56 -25.58
C GLN A 312 18.42 -0.97 -27.03
N GLY A 313 19.06 -2.10 -27.21
CA GLY A 313 19.53 -2.53 -28.55
C GLY A 313 20.72 -1.71 -29.07
N ILE A 314 21.51 -1.10 -28.16
CA ILE A 314 22.66 -0.25 -28.47
C ILE A 314 23.93 -1.13 -28.54
N SER A 315 24.78 -0.96 -29.55
CA SER A 315 26.05 -1.68 -29.68
C SER A 315 27.06 -1.25 -28.61
N GLU A 316 28.04 -2.13 -28.29
CA GLU A 316 29.09 -1.80 -27.32
C GLU A 316 29.96 -0.61 -27.77
N GLU A 317 30.20 -0.47 -29.07
CA GLU A 317 30.94 0.68 -29.62
C GLU A 317 30.19 1.99 -29.42
N GLU A 318 28.89 2.00 -29.69
CA GLU A 318 28.03 3.16 -29.46
C GLU A 318 27.88 3.47 -27.97
N ARG A 319 27.70 2.43 -27.15
CA ARG A 319 27.65 2.56 -25.68
C ARG A 319 28.90 3.23 -25.13
N ALA A 320 30.08 2.69 -25.43
CA ALA A 320 31.33 3.20 -24.90
C ALA A 320 31.62 4.64 -25.36
N SER A 321 31.18 5.03 -26.55
CA SER A 321 31.43 6.37 -27.11
C SER A 321 30.42 7.41 -26.64
N LYS A 322 29.12 7.07 -26.56
CA LYS A 322 28.05 8.01 -26.27
C LYS A 322 27.51 7.93 -24.83
N TYR A 323 27.62 6.74 -24.20
CA TYR A 323 27.06 6.45 -22.88
C TYR A 323 28.07 5.75 -21.97
N PRO A 324 29.31 6.29 -21.81
CA PRO A 324 30.30 5.67 -20.95
C PRO A 324 29.82 5.64 -19.49
N SER A 325 30.18 4.58 -18.78
CA SER A 325 29.92 4.49 -17.35
C SER A 325 30.77 5.51 -16.56
N LEU A 326 30.40 5.75 -15.29
CA LEU A 326 31.22 6.58 -14.39
C LEU A 326 32.60 5.95 -14.15
N GLU A 327 32.65 4.61 -14.08
CA GLU A 327 33.93 3.86 -13.98
C GLU A 327 34.88 4.15 -15.15
N GLU A 328 34.33 4.36 -16.35
CA GLU A 328 35.12 4.71 -17.54
C GLU A 328 35.47 6.20 -17.59
N SER A 329 34.51 7.06 -17.21
CA SER A 329 34.65 8.53 -17.34
C SER A 329 35.43 9.16 -16.18
N MET A 330 35.21 8.66 -14.96
CA MET A 330 35.79 9.21 -13.72
C MET A 330 36.15 8.07 -12.75
N PRO A 331 37.12 7.22 -13.08
CA PRO A 331 37.38 5.97 -12.36
C PRO A 331 37.74 6.15 -10.88
N VAL A 332 38.44 7.23 -10.52
CA VAL A 332 38.82 7.52 -9.13
C VAL A 332 37.55 7.83 -8.29
N CYS A 333 36.66 8.68 -8.79
CA CYS A 333 35.42 9.02 -8.11
C CYS A 333 34.48 7.82 -8.02
N ALA A 334 34.42 7.00 -9.06
CA ALA A 334 33.61 5.77 -9.05
C ALA A 334 34.10 4.78 -7.98
N ALA A 335 35.43 4.55 -7.89
CA ALA A 335 36.00 3.68 -6.87
C ALA A 335 35.76 4.19 -5.45
N GLU A 336 35.88 5.50 -5.24
CA GLU A 336 35.58 6.15 -3.95
C GLU A 336 34.12 6.01 -3.58
N LEU A 337 33.19 6.22 -4.52
CA LEU A 337 31.75 6.09 -4.31
C LEU A 337 31.35 4.66 -3.93
N ILE A 338 31.92 3.65 -4.61
CA ILE A 338 31.69 2.24 -4.31
C ILE A 338 32.19 1.90 -2.89
N ASN A 339 33.37 2.39 -2.52
CA ASN A 339 33.90 2.18 -1.17
C ASN A 339 33.03 2.85 -0.09
N ILE A 340 32.51 4.06 -0.36
CA ILE A 340 31.57 4.75 0.53
C ILE A 340 30.28 3.94 0.66
N ALA A 341 29.73 3.40 -0.44
CA ALA A 341 28.53 2.58 -0.42
C ALA A 341 28.67 1.35 0.49
N HIS A 342 29.80 0.64 0.40
CA HIS A 342 30.10 -0.48 1.29
C HIS A 342 30.18 -0.06 2.76
N LYS A 343 30.93 1.03 3.05
CA LYS A 343 31.04 1.55 4.42
C LYS A 343 29.68 1.97 5.01
N LEU A 344 28.81 2.57 4.21
CA LEU A 344 27.47 2.99 4.65
C LEU A 344 26.57 1.77 4.90
N GLU A 345 26.57 0.79 4.01
CA GLU A 345 25.82 -0.45 4.21
C GLU A 345 26.30 -1.19 5.46
N ASP A 346 27.61 -1.32 5.65
CA ASP A 346 28.19 -1.93 6.84
C ASP A 346 27.86 -1.18 8.13
N HIS A 347 27.79 0.15 8.07
CA HIS A 347 27.48 0.98 9.23
C HIS A 347 25.99 0.90 9.61
N TYR A 348 25.09 1.09 8.62
CA TYR A 348 23.64 1.09 8.86
C TYR A 348 23.04 -0.31 8.90
N LYS A 349 23.81 -1.34 8.53
CA LYS A 349 23.35 -2.74 8.42
C LYS A 349 22.11 -2.87 7.54
N ASP A 350 22.03 -2.04 6.50
CA ASP A 350 20.95 -2.03 5.54
C ASP A 350 21.35 -1.39 4.21
N MET A 351 20.68 -1.78 3.12
CA MET A 351 20.83 -1.19 1.80
C MET A 351 20.72 0.33 1.84
N GLN A 352 21.63 1.02 1.16
CA GLN A 352 21.67 2.47 1.10
C GLN A 352 21.35 3.01 -0.28
N ASP A 353 20.58 4.10 -0.28
CA ASP A 353 20.27 4.98 -1.40
C ASP A 353 21.03 6.30 -1.16
N MET A 354 21.85 6.68 -2.11
CA MET A 354 22.82 7.79 -1.97
C MET A 354 22.66 8.80 -3.09
N GLU A 355 22.73 10.07 -2.72
CA GLU A 355 22.87 11.18 -3.67
C GLU A 355 24.29 11.74 -3.60
N PHE A 356 24.91 11.94 -4.75
CA PHE A 356 26.28 12.44 -4.85
C PHE A 356 26.45 13.48 -5.95
N THR A 357 27.49 14.29 -5.81
CA THR A 357 27.95 15.24 -6.83
C THR A 357 29.46 15.15 -6.95
N ILE A 358 29.95 15.21 -8.18
CA ILE A 358 31.35 15.34 -8.47
C ILE A 358 31.58 16.76 -8.99
N GLN A 359 32.37 17.52 -8.28
CA GLN A 359 32.78 18.87 -8.68
C GLN A 359 34.27 18.88 -9.02
N ASP A 360 34.59 19.13 -10.28
CA ASP A 360 35.98 19.22 -10.77
C ASP A 360 36.83 18.02 -10.32
N GLY A 361 36.31 16.81 -10.55
CA GLY A 361 36.98 15.55 -10.22
C GLY A 361 36.99 15.17 -8.72
N LYS A 362 36.33 15.93 -7.87
CA LYS A 362 36.19 15.62 -6.44
C LYS A 362 34.78 15.17 -6.09
N LEU A 363 34.66 13.99 -5.47
CA LEU A 363 33.40 13.44 -5.01
C LEU A 363 32.88 14.12 -3.74
N TRP A 364 31.56 14.32 -3.68
CA TRP A 364 30.83 14.84 -2.53
C TRP A 364 29.53 14.03 -2.33
N MET A 365 29.29 13.63 -1.07
CA MET A 365 28.05 12.97 -0.66
C MET A 365 27.04 14.01 -0.19
N LEU A 366 25.84 13.99 -0.76
CA LEU A 366 24.77 14.93 -0.43
C LEU A 366 23.69 14.35 0.46
N GLN A 367 23.45 13.05 0.36
CA GLN A 367 22.44 12.35 1.14
C GLN A 367 22.72 10.85 1.16
N THR A 368 22.38 10.20 2.25
CA THR A 368 22.18 8.76 2.33
C THR A 368 20.89 8.46 3.09
N ARG A 369 20.25 7.37 2.73
CA ARG A 369 19.07 6.84 3.43
C ARG A 369 18.96 5.34 3.19
N ASN A 370 18.21 4.65 4.05
CA ASN A 370 17.83 3.28 3.77
C ASN A 370 17.02 3.22 2.48
N GLY A 371 17.45 2.39 1.54
CA GLY A 371 16.89 2.35 0.19
C GLY A 371 15.45 1.85 0.17
N LYS A 372 14.58 2.58 -0.54
CA LYS A 372 13.26 2.06 -0.91
C LYS A 372 13.44 0.88 -1.84
N ARG A 373 12.64 -0.16 -1.64
CA ARG A 373 12.82 -1.45 -2.31
C ARG A 373 11.50 -2.16 -2.51
N THR A 374 11.46 -3.09 -3.45
CA THR A 374 10.32 -3.99 -3.67
C THR A 374 10.19 -5.01 -2.53
N GLY A 375 9.04 -5.69 -2.46
CA GLY A 375 8.84 -6.80 -1.51
C GLY A 375 9.87 -7.91 -1.67
N ALA A 376 10.21 -8.28 -2.91
CA ALA A 376 11.24 -9.28 -3.20
C ALA A 376 12.64 -8.87 -2.69
N ALA A 377 13.03 -7.63 -2.98
CA ALA A 377 14.30 -7.09 -2.51
C ALA A 377 14.35 -6.98 -0.98
N MET A 378 13.25 -6.60 -0.34
CA MET A 378 13.13 -6.52 1.11
C MET A 378 13.44 -7.86 1.79
N VAL A 379 12.81 -8.92 1.31
CA VAL A 379 13.01 -10.28 1.85
C VAL A 379 14.44 -10.74 1.60
N LYS A 380 14.93 -10.61 0.37
CA LYS A 380 16.29 -11.04 0.02
C LYS A 380 17.36 -10.31 0.82
N ILE A 381 17.30 -8.99 0.92
CA ILE A 381 18.27 -8.17 1.65
C ILE A 381 18.31 -8.58 3.13
N ALA A 382 17.15 -8.71 3.77
CA ALA A 382 17.08 -9.13 5.16
C ALA A 382 17.68 -10.51 5.39
N MET A 383 17.41 -11.46 4.49
CA MET A 383 17.96 -12.82 4.60
C MET A 383 19.47 -12.87 4.32
N ASP A 384 19.97 -12.09 3.38
CA ASP A 384 21.40 -11.98 3.11
C ASP A 384 22.16 -11.40 4.32
N LEU A 385 21.65 -10.32 4.91
CA LEU A 385 22.25 -9.70 6.10
C LEU A 385 22.17 -10.62 7.34
N LEU A 386 21.10 -11.38 7.49
CA LEU A 386 20.96 -12.38 8.54
C LEU A 386 21.99 -13.52 8.37
N ARG A 387 22.14 -14.06 7.16
CA ARG A 387 23.14 -15.12 6.86
C ARG A 387 24.56 -14.63 7.04
N ALA A 388 24.81 -13.36 6.76
CA ALA A 388 26.10 -12.72 7.00
C ALA A 388 26.35 -12.39 8.50
N CYS A 389 25.39 -12.68 9.39
CA CYS A 389 25.43 -12.33 10.81
C CYS A 389 25.55 -10.82 11.08
N GLU A 390 25.11 -9.97 10.13
CA GLU A 390 25.10 -8.52 10.26
C GLU A 390 23.89 -8.03 11.06
N ILE A 391 22.78 -8.76 11.02
CA ILE A 391 21.56 -8.54 11.80
C ILE A 391 21.11 -9.84 12.46
N ASP A 392 20.33 -9.75 13.53
CA ASP A 392 19.69 -10.89 14.17
C ASP A 392 18.30 -11.23 13.56
N GLU A 393 17.73 -12.35 13.95
CA GLU A 393 16.44 -12.83 13.48
C GLU A 393 15.29 -11.86 13.78
N LYS A 394 15.32 -11.25 14.97
CA LYS A 394 14.28 -10.27 15.37
C LYS A 394 14.34 -9.02 14.49
N THR A 395 15.55 -8.53 14.26
CA THR A 395 15.77 -7.37 13.37
C THR A 395 15.32 -7.69 11.94
N ALA A 396 15.61 -8.88 11.43
CA ALA A 396 15.16 -9.31 10.11
C ALA A 396 13.64 -9.30 9.99
N LEU A 397 12.93 -9.81 10.99
CA LEU A 397 11.45 -9.80 11.02
C LEU A 397 10.88 -8.39 11.18
N LEU A 398 11.46 -7.55 12.03
CA LEU A 398 10.98 -6.17 12.26
C LEU A 398 11.20 -5.26 11.04
N ARG A 399 12.15 -5.60 10.16
CA ARG A 399 12.37 -4.88 8.89
C ARG A 399 11.39 -5.26 7.79
N MET A 400 10.62 -6.34 7.95
CA MET A 400 9.57 -6.66 7.00
C MET A 400 8.45 -5.63 7.08
N GLU A 401 8.04 -5.13 5.93
CA GLU A 401 6.79 -4.38 5.74
C GLU A 401 5.74 -5.39 5.28
N PRO A 402 4.86 -5.87 6.17
CA PRO A 402 3.99 -7.00 5.84
C PRO A 402 3.15 -6.81 4.59
N GLN A 403 2.67 -5.58 4.31
CA GLN A 403 1.90 -5.28 3.11
C GLN A 403 2.67 -5.54 1.81
N LYS A 404 3.99 -5.34 1.80
CA LYS A 404 4.82 -5.59 0.62
C LYS A 404 4.99 -7.07 0.30
N LEU A 405 4.72 -7.96 1.26
CA LEU A 405 4.73 -9.40 1.00
C LEU A 405 3.61 -9.83 0.04
N ASP A 406 2.54 -9.04 -0.03
CA ASP A 406 1.43 -9.30 -0.96
C ASP A 406 1.88 -9.34 -2.42
N GLU A 407 2.85 -8.50 -2.77
CA GLU A 407 3.46 -8.48 -4.12
C GLU A 407 4.09 -9.84 -4.52
N LEU A 408 4.55 -10.61 -3.53
CA LEU A 408 5.24 -11.89 -3.74
C LEU A 408 4.29 -13.09 -3.90
N LEU A 409 3.02 -12.91 -3.61
CA LEU A 409 2.01 -13.97 -3.58
C LEU A 409 1.21 -14.07 -4.88
N HIS A 410 1.35 -13.08 -5.76
CA HIS A 410 0.57 -12.95 -6.98
C HIS A 410 1.48 -12.84 -8.21
N PRO A 411 1.02 -13.30 -9.39
CA PRO A 411 1.73 -13.05 -10.64
C PRO A 411 1.96 -11.56 -10.87
N VAL A 412 3.09 -11.21 -11.46
CA VAL A 412 3.44 -9.83 -11.82
C VAL A 412 3.71 -9.75 -13.33
N PHE A 413 3.49 -8.57 -13.92
CA PHE A 413 3.81 -8.38 -15.33
C PHE A 413 5.33 -8.28 -15.55
N ASP A 414 5.77 -8.78 -16.70
CA ASP A 414 7.13 -8.56 -17.17
C ASP A 414 7.41 -7.06 -17.33
N LYS A 415 8.49 -6.58 -16.69
CA LYS A 415 8.81 -5.15 -16.60
C LYS A 415 9.07 -4.51 -17.96
N ALA A 416 9.69 -5.25 -18.89
CA ALA A 416 10.01 -4.74 -20.23
C ALA A 416 8.75 -4.63 -21.09
N ALA A 417 7.85 -5.61 -20.98
CA ALA A 417 6.55 -5.59 -21.65
C ALA A 417 5.67 -4.47 -21.09
N LEU A 418 5.66 -4.25 -19.77
CA LEU A 418 4.86 -3.24 -19.11
C LEU A 418 5.19 -1.80 -19.58
N LYS A 419 6.48 -1.51 -19.83
CA LYS A 419 6.91 -0.19 -20.35
C LYS A 419 6.35 0.14 -21.73
N ARG A 420 5.94 -0.86 -22.52
CA ARG A 420 5.38 -0.70 -23.87
C ARG A 420 3.85 -0.80 -23.88
N ALA A 421 3.25 -1.19 -22.77
CA ALA A 421 1.82 -1.39 -22.66
C ALA A 421 1.08 -0.05 -22.60
N LEU A 422 -0.04 0.06 -23.33
CA LEU A 422 -0.90 1.24 -23.35
C LEU A 422 -1.95 1.13 -22.23
N VAL A 423 -1.94 2.06 -21.28
CA VAL A 423 -2.98 2.18 -20.26
C VAL A 423 -4.25 2.76 -20.90
N VAL A 424 -5.36 2.06 -20.79
CA VAL A 424 -6.67 2.43 -21.36
C VAL A 424 -7.72 2.78 -20.30
N ALA A 425 -7.53 2.37 -19.07
CA ALA A 425 -8.38 2.76 -17.95
C ALA A 425 -7.61 2.64 -16.62
N LYS A 426 -8.14 3.26 -15.58
CA LYS A 426 -7.62 3.17 -14.22
C LYS A 426 -8.74 3.03 -13.21
N GLY A 427 -8.57 2.11 -12.28
CA GLY A 427 -9.45 1.89 -11.13
C GLY A 427 -8.68 1.78 -9.83
N LEU A 428 -9.33 1.22 -8.83
CA LEU A 428 -8.71 0.94 -7.53
C LEU A 428 -7.97 -0.40 -7.58
N PRO A 429 -6.78 -0.50 -6.98
CA PRO A 429 -6.03 -1.75 -6.85
C PRO A 429 -6.68 -2.69 -5.82
N ALA A 430 -7.80 -3.27 -6.19
CA ALA A 430 -8.70 -3.98 -5.28
C ALA A 430 -8.18 -5.35 -4.83
N SER A 431 -7.49 -6.07 -5.72
CA SER A 431 -6.80 -7.31 -5.39
C SER A 431 -5.56 -7.44 -6.27
N PRO A 432 -4.37 -7.68 -5.69
CA PRO A 432 -3.11 -7.63 -6.41
C PRO A 432 -2.97 -8.72 -7.47
N GLY A 433 -1.96 -8.57 -8.31
CA GLY A 433 -1.60 -9.52 -9.34
C GLY A 433 -1.72 -8.96 -10.76
N ALA A 434 -1.22 -9.76 -11.70
CA ALA A 434 -1.29 -9.51 -13.13
C ALA A 434 -2.24 -10.50 -13.78
N ALA A 435 -3.23 -10.02 -14.50
CA ALA A 435 -4.17 -10.87 -15.22
C ALA A 435 -4.31 -10.43 -16.67
N THR A 436 -4.28 -11.41 -17.58
CA THR A 436 -4.48 -11.17 -19.02
C THR A 436 -5.53 -12.16 -19.52
N GLY A 437 -6.54 -11.66 -20.23
CA GLY A 437 -7.61 -12.49 -20.76
C GLY A 437 -8.52 -11.77 -21.75
N GLN A 438 -9.41 -12.56 -22.33
CA GLN A 438 -10.45 -12.06 -23.21
C GLN A 438 -11.66 -11.56 -22.41
N ILE A 439 -12.21 -10.44 -22.79
CA ILE A 439 -13.35 -9.83 -22.13
C ILE A 439 -14.58 -10.75 -22.23
N VAL A 440 -15.22 -10.99 -21.10
CA VAL A 440 -16.56 -11.53 -20.98
C VAL A 440 -17.38 -10.69 -19.99
N PHE A 441 -18.68 -10.58 -20.22
CA PHE A 441 -19.56 -9.71 -19.43
C PHE A 441 -20.44 -10.45 -18.41
N PHE A 442 -20.60 -11.77 -18.58
CA PHE A 442 -21.46 -12.59 -17.73
C PHE A 442 -20.70 -13.77 -17.13
N ALA A 443 -21.07 -14.15 -15.92
CA ALA A 443 -20.45 -15.25 -15.19
C ALA A 443 -20.56 -16.58 -15.97
N ASP A 444 -21.72 -16.84 -16.56
CA ASP A 444 -21.98 -18.05 -17.35
C ASP A 444 -21.09 -18.12 -18.60
N ASP A 445 -20.87 -17.00 -19.27
CA ASP A 445 -19.95 -16.92 -20.41
C ASP A 445 -18.50 -17.16 -19.95
N ALA A 446 -18.12 -16.67 -18.79
CA ALA A 446 -16.79 -16.91 -18.22
C ALA A 446 -16.55 -18.41 -17.98
N GLU A 447 -17.52 -19.12 -17.42
CA GLU A 447 -17.46 -20.55 -17.21
C GLU A 447 -17.36 -21.32 -18.53
N LEU A 448 -18.25 -21.02 -19.50
CA LEU A 448 -18.27 -21.64 -20.81
C LEU A 448 -16.96 -21.43 -21.59
N TRP A 449 -16.38 -20.25 -21.50
CA TRP A 449 -15.12 -19.94 -22.19
C TRP A 449 -13.92 -20.60 -21.49
N ALA A 450 -13.94 -20.67 -20.15
CA ALA A 450 -12.91 -21.35 -19.38
C ALA A 450 -12.92 -22.87 -19.64
N GLU A 451 -14.08 -23.52 -19.79
CA GLU A 451 -14.20 -24.92 -20.21
C GLU A 451 -13.54 -25.16 -21.57
N LYS A 452 -13.62 -24.20 -22.47
CA LYS A 452 -12.92 -24.21 -23.77
C LYS A 452 -11.45 -23.81 -23.66
N LYS A 453 -10.88 -23.76 -22.43
CA LYS A 453 -9.49 -23.39 -22.14
C LYS A 453 -9.11 -21.97 -22.59
N LYS A 454 -10.06 -21.07 -22.71
CA LYS A 454 -9.80 -19.65 -22.95
C LYS A 454 -9.52 -18.94 -21.64
N LYS A 455 -8.55 -18.03 -21.66
CA LYS A 455 -8.30 -17.11 -20.55
C LYS A 455 -9.26 -15.94 -20.66
N VAL A 456 -10.04 -15.68 -19.62
CA VAL A 456 -11.07 -14.65 -19.63
C VAL A 456 -10.86 -13.63 -18.49
N VAL A 457 -11.28 -12.40 -18.75
CA VAL A 457 -11.40 -11.31 -17.76
C VAL A 457 -12.88 -10.97 -17.67
N LEU A 458 -13.45 -11.07 -16.47
CA LEU A 458 -14.84 -10.74 -16.22
C LEU A 458 -14.98 -9.23 -16.04
N VAL A 459 -15.75 -8.58 -16.92
CA VAL A 459 -16.00 -7.13 -16.87
C VAL A 459 -17.46 -6.88 -16.49
N ARG A 460 -17.67 -6.20 -15.37
CA ARG A 460 -19.01 -5.94 -14.83
C ARG A 460 -19.18 -4.46 -14.46
N ILE A 461 -20.40 -4.00 -14.39
CA ILE A 461 -20.72 -2.72 -13.71
C ILE A 461 -20.41 -2.88 -12.22
N GLU A 462 -20.90 -3.94 -11.61
CA GLU A 462 -20.61 -4.40 -10.25
C GLU A 462 -20.84 -5.91 -10.19
N THR A 463 -20.19 -6.61 -9.25
CA THR A 463 -20.43 -8.05 -9.07
C THR A 463 -21.42 -8.32 -7.94
N SER A 464 -22.11 -9.43 -8.05
CA SER A 464 -23.03 -9.99 -7.05
C SER A 464 -22.62 -11.41 -6.65
N PRO A 465 -23.21 -12.00 -5.60
CA PRO A 465 -22.93 -13.39 -5.24
C PRO A 465 -23.18 -14.39 -6.38
N GLU A 466 -24.07 -14.09 -7.32
CA GLU A 466 -24.33 -14.93 -8.50
C GLU A 466 -23.14 -14.99 -9.47
N ASP A 467 -22.23 -14.00 -9.42
CA ASP A 467 -21.04 -13.95 -10.28
C ASP A 467 -19.87 -14.80 -9.76
N LEU A 468 -19.96 -15.39 -8.56
CA LEU A 468 -18.89 -16.14 -7.90
C LEU A 468 -18.21 -17.19 -8.78
N ARG A 469 -18.99 -17.93 -9.57
CA ARG A 469 -18.46 -18.97 -10.46
C ARG A 469 -17.64 -18.38 -11.60
N GLY A 470 -18.16 -17.34 -12.24
CA GLY A 470 -17.46 -16.63 -13.28
C GLY A 470 -16.18 -15.97 -12.76
N MET A 471 -16.23 -15.41 -11.55
CA MET A 471 -15.06 -14.85 -10.88
C MET A 471 -13.98 -15.92 -10.60
N ALA A 472 -14.38 -17.10 -10.19
CA ALA A 472 -13.47 -18.21 -9.84
C ALA A 472 -12.66 -18.70 -11.06
N VAL A 473 -13.27 -18.74 -12.23
CA VAL A 473 -12.62 -19.21 -13.47
C VAL A 473 -11.91 -18.10 -14.24
N ALA A 474 -12.29 -16.84 -14.02
CA ALA A 474 -11.65 -15.70 -14.65
C ALA A 474 -10.18 -15.54 -14.20
N GLN A 475 -9.34 -14.99 -15.08
CA GLN A 475 -7.97 -14.59 -14.73
C GLN A 475 -7.98 -13.35 -13.86
N GLY A 476 -8.90 -12.43 -14.09
CA GLY A 476 -9.08 -11.21 -13.34
C GLY A 476 -10.49 -10.62 -13.49
N ILE A 477 -10.80 -9.68 -12.62
CA ILE A 477 -12.09 -9.01 -12.54
C ILE A 477 -11.90 -7.50 -12.70
N LEU A 478 -12.71 -6.89 -13.56
CA LEU A 478 -12.76 -5.43 -13.75
C LEU A 478 -14.19 -4.96 -13.48
N THR A 479 -14.36 -4.00 -12.56
CA THR A 479 -15.67 -3.40 -12.32
C THR A 479 -15.66 -1.89 -12.51
N MET A 480 -16.76 -1.37 -13.06
CA MET A 480 -16.99 0.06 -13.21
C MET A 480 -17.25 0.73 -11.85
N ARG A 481 -17.96 0.06 -10.96
CA ARG A 481 -18.32 0.51 -9.61
C ARG A 481 -17.70 -0.37 -8.54
N GLY A 482 -17.66 0.13 -7.32
CA GLY A 482 -17.19 -0.58 -6.14
C GLY A 482 -15.89 0.00 -5.58
N GLY A 483 -15.77 -0.05 -4.26
CA GLY A 483 -14.58 0.34 -3.51
C GLY A 483 -13.69 -0.87 -3.17
N MET A 484 -12.69 -0.63 -2.35
CA MET A 484 -11.76 -1.67 -1.85
C MET A 484 -12.45 -2.75 -0.99
N THR A 485 -13.64 -2.47 -0.49
CA THR A 485 -14.45 -3.37 0.33
C THR A 485 -15.69 -3.91 -0.38
N SER A 486 -15.83 -3.61 -1.68
CA SER A 486 -16.93 -4.13 -2.50
C SER A 486 -16.89 -5.65 -2.62
N HIS A 487 -18.02 -6.25 -2.99
CA HIS A 487 -18.12 -7.69 -3.23
C HIS A 487 -17.01 -8.19 -4.19
N ALA A 488 -16.79 -7.48 -5.31
CA ALA A 488 -15.74 -7.83 -6.26
C ALA A 488 -14.34 -7.85 -5.61
N ALA A 489 -14.01 -6.82 -4.85
CA ALA A 489 -12.71 -6.69 -4.19
C ALA A 489 -12.47 -7.79 -3.14
N VAL A 490 -13.44 -8.02 -2.27
CA VAL A 490 -13.34 -8.98 -1.16
C VAL A 490 -13.27 -10.41 -1.69
N VAL A 491 -14.14 -10.76 -2.61
CA VAL A 491 -14.18 -12.10 -3.20
C VAL A 491 -12.94 -12.39 -4.04
N ALA A 492 -12.51 -11.44 -4.86
CA ALA A 492 -11.29 -11.60 -5.65
C ALA A 492 -10.06 -11.83 -4.76
N ARG A 493 -9.91 -11.06 -3.67
CA ARG A 493 -8.84 -11.29 -2.68
C ARG A 493 -8.93 -12.65 -2.03
N GLY A 494 -10.13 -13.08 -1.64
CA GLY A 494 -10.35 -14.41 -1.09
C GLY A 494 -9.95 -15.54 -2.05
N MET A 495 -10.16 -15.35 -3.33
CA MET A 495 -9.82 -16.30 -4.40
C MET A 495 -8.38 -16.14 -4.94
N GLY A 496 -7.63 -15.14 -4.49
CA GLY A 496 -6.31 -14.80 -5.05
C GLY A 496 -6.36 -14.36 -6.52
N LYS A 497 -7.46 -13.73 -6.93
CA LYS A 497 -7.66 -13.24 -8.30
C LYS A 497 -7.36 -11.75 -8.39
N CYS A 498 -6.67 -11.36 -9.44
CA CYS A 498 -6.44 -9.95 -9.75
C CYS A 498 -7.79 -9.21 -9.89
N CYS A 499 -7.91 -8.07 -9.27
CA CYS A 499 -9.12 -7.24 -9.38
C CYS A 499 -8.78 -5.76 -9.45
N VAL A 500 -9.35 -5.10 -10.45
CA VAL A 500 -9.43 -3.66 -10.57
C VAL A 500 -10.88 -3.26 -10.41
N SER A 501 -11.22 -2.53 -9.38
CA SER A 501 -12.60 -2.10 -9.11
C SER A 501 -12.75 -0.58 -9.17
N GLY A 502 -13.99 -0.11 -9.31
CA GLY A 502 -14.27 1.32 -9.32
C GLY A 502 -13.62 2.08 -10.46
N ALA A 503 -13.44 1.46 -11.63
CA ALA A 503 -12.95 2.12 -12.84
C ALA A 503 -14.06 3.00 -13.46
N GLY A 504 -14.42 4.09 -12.81
CA GLY A 504 -15.59 4.90 -13.13
C GLY A 504 -15.60 5.57 -14.52
N GLU A 505 -14.46 5.58 -15.18
CA GLU A 505 -14.31 6.11 -16.54
C GLU A 505 -14.75 5.12 -17.64
N ILE A 506 -14.83 3.83 -17.33
CA ILE A 506 -15.28 2.82 -18.30
C ILE A 506 -16.81 2.87 -18.43
N LYS A 507 -17.31 2.49 -19.59
CA LYS A 507 -18.75 2.38 -19.85
C LYS A 507 -19.09 0.98 -20.34
N VAL A 508 -19.75 0.21 -19.50
CA VAL A 508 -20.17 -1.16 -19.81
C VAL A 508 -21.58 -1.16 -20.38
N ASP A 509 -21.76 -1.79 -21.54
CA ASP A 509 -23.04 -2.02 -22.18
C ASP A 509 -23.26 -3.53 -22.33
N TYR A 510 -24.14 -4.08 -21.51
CA TYR A 510 -24.43 -5.52 -21.50
C TYR A 510 -25.24 -5.99 -22.74
N GLU A 511 -26.10 -5.12 -23.30
CA GLU A 511 -26.90 -5.46 -24.48
C GLU A 511 -26.03 -5.53 -25.73
N ALA A 512 -25.16 -4.54 -25.89
CA ALA A 512 -24.19 -4.51 -26.99
C ALA A 512 -22.99 -5.45 -26.76
N ARG A 513 -22.78 -5.94 -25.54
CA ARG A 513 -21.60 -6.70 -25.12
C ARG A 513 -20.30 -5.96 -25.43
N THR A 514 -20.26 -4.71 -24.98
CA THR A 514 -19.10 -3.83 -25.21
C THR A 514 -18.73 -3.06 -23.95
N VAL A 515 -17.48 -2.61 -23.90
CA VAL A 515 -16.99 -1.65 -22.91
C VAL A 515 -16.14 -0.57 -23.58
N GLU A 516 -16.42 0.68 -23.29
CA GLU A 516 -15.60 1.81 -23.73
C GLU A 516 -14.52 2.13 -22.68
N MET A 517 -13.27 2.18 -23.12
CA MET A 517 -12.10 2.50 -22.27
C MET A 517 -11.09 3.30 -23.11
N GLY A 518 -10.60 4.44 -22.56
CA GLY A 518 -9.57 5.23 -23.21
C GLY A 518 -9.94 5.71 -24.64
N GLY A 519 -11.23 5.94 -24.92
CA GLY A 519 -11.73 6.35 -26.22
C GLY A 519 -11.84 5.22 -27.26
N LYS A 520 -11.61 3.97 -26.87
CA LYS A 520 -11.75 2.78 -27.71
C LYS A 520 -12.89 1.90 -27.20
N THR A 521 -13.66 1.32 -28.11
CA THR A 521 -14.70 0.35 -27.79
C THR A 521 -14.16 -1.07 -27.92
N TYR A 522 -14.20 -1.83 -26.84
CA TYR A 522 -13.83 -3.24 -26.75
C TYR A 522 -15.08 -4.10 -26.80
N LYS A 523 -15.00 -5.18 -27.55
CA LYS A 523 -16.07 -6.18 -27.67
C LYS A 523 -15.74 -7.41 -26.84
N GLU A 524 -16.76 -8.22 -26.58
CA GLU A 524 -16.57 -9.55 -26.00
C GLU A 524 -15.54 -10.34 -26.83
N GLY A 525 -14.54 -10.90 -26.18
CA GLY A 525 -13.44 -11.62 -26.80
C GLY A 525 -12.19 -10.79 -27.09
N ASP A 526 -12.24 -9.47 -27.01
CA ASP A 526 -11.04 -8.64 -27.11
C ASP A 526 -10.12 -8.85 -25.90
N TRP A 527 -8.81 -8.71 -26.10
CA TRP A 527 -7.82 -8.93 -25.06
C TRP A 527 -7.55 -7.66 -24.26
N ILE A 528 -7.55 -7.80 -22.94
CA ILE A 528 -7.07 -6.78 -22.00
C ILE A 528 -6.20 -7.41 -20.92
N SER A 529 -5.41 -6.56 -20.27
CA SER A 529 -4.59 -6.96 -19.11
C SER A 529 -4.88 -6.03 -17.93
N LEU A 530 -4.98 -6.61 -16.74
CA LEU A 530 -5.26 -5.91 -15.49
C LEU A 530 -4.06 -5.97 -14.56
N ASN A 531 -3.65 -4.83 -14.02
CA ASN A 531 -2.70 -4.76 -12.91
C ASN A 531 -3.43 -4.47 -11.61
N GLY A 532 -3.73 -5.50 -10.85
CA GLY A 532 -4.43 -5.38 -9.59
C GLY A 532 -3.64 -4.68 -8.48
N SER A 533 -2.32 -4.56 -8.63
CA SER A 533 -1.45 -3.85 -7.67
C SER A 533 -1.42 -2.33 -7.90
N THR A 534 -1.65 -1.87 -9.12
CA THR A 534 -1.65 -0.44 -9.48
C THR A 534 -3.02 0.12 -9.84
N GLY A 535 -3.97 -0.76 -10.21
CA GLY A 535 -5.29 -0.39 -10.71
C GLY A 535 -5.31 -0.05 -12.21
N ASP A 536 -4.22 -0.28 -12.94
CA ASP A 536 -4.14 0.02 -14.36
C ASP A 536 -4.75 -1.09 -15.22
N VAL A 537 -5.42 -0.70 -16.30
CA VAL A 537 -5.95 -1.57 -17.34
C VAL A 537 -5.19 -1.29 -18.62
N TYR A 538 -4.65 -2.34 -19.26
CA TYR A 538 -3.85 -2.24 -20.47
C TYR A 538 -4.56 -2.82 -21.68
N ASP A 539 -4.34 -2.21 -22.85
CA ASP A 539 -4.77 -2.74 -24.15
C ASP A 539 -3.99 -4.01 -24.50
N GLY A 540 -4.69 -5.06 -24.90
CA GLY A 540 -4.09 -6.30 -25.38
C GLY A 540 -3.47 -7.20 -24.29
N GLN A 541 -2.52 -8.02 -24.73
CA GLN A 541 -1.87 -9.03 -23.90
C GLN A 541 -0.52 -8.56 -23.38
N VAL A 542 -0.38 -8.47 -22.06
CA VAL A 542 0.89 -8.21 -21.39
C VAL A 542 1.36 -9.51 -20.72
N PRO A 543 2.58 -10.00 -20.99
CA PRO A 543 3.11 -11.20 -20.36
C PRO A 543 3.28 -11.04 -18.84
N SER A 544 2.99 -12.11 -18.10
CA SER A 544 3.18 -12.16 -16.64
C SER A 544 4.18 -13.26 -16.23
N VAL A 545 4.74 -13.10 -15.03
CA VAL A 545 5.67 -14.04 -14.39
C VAL A 545 5.02 -14.54 -13.10
N GLU A 546 5.02 -15.87 -12.90
CA GLU A 546 4.49 -16.49 -11.68
C GLU A 546 5.41 -16.23 -10.47
N PRO A 547 4.85 -16.11 -9.25
CA PRO A 547 5.65 -15.88 -8.05
C PRO A 547 6.37 -17.16 -7.61
N GLU A 548 7.61 -17.01 -7.10
CA GLU A 548 8.35 -18.06 -6.42
C GLU A 548 8.16 -17.90 -4.90
N LEU A 549 7.55 -18.91 -4.25
CA LEU A 549 7.25 -18.91 -2.81
C LEU A 549 8.32 -19.63 -1.96
N ASP A 550 9.34 -20.18 -2.60
CA ASP A 550 10.45 -20.91 -1.96
C ASP A 550 11.63 -20.00 -1.61
N GLY A 551 12.71 -20.58 -1.08
CA GLY A 551 13.93 -19.85 -0.80
C GLY A 551 13.81 -18.84 0.35
N ASP A 552 14.09 -17.58 0.07
CA ASP A 552 14.15 -16.53 1.10
C ASP A 552 12.78 -16.20 1.68
N PHE A 553 11.73 -16.28 0.88
CA PHE A 553 10.35 -16.11 1.37
C PHE A 553 9.98 -17.22 2.37
N GLY A 554 10.25 -18.48 2.02
CA GLY A 554 10.04 -19.61 2.93
C GLY A 554 10.85 -19.48 4.22
N ALA A 555 12.08 -18.99 4.15
CA ALA A 555 12.92 -18.76 5.31
C ALA A 555 12.35 -17.68 6.26
N ILE A 556 11.85 -16.58 5.74
CA ILE A 556 11.15 -15.54 6.55
C ILE A 556 9.88 -16.11 7.19
N MET A 557 9.12 -16.93 6.48
CA MET A 557 7.92 -17.57 7.05
C MET A 557 8.28 -18.52 8.21
N ASN A 558 9.37 -19.26 8.09
CA ASN A 558 9.87 -20.12 9.17
C ASN A 558 10.32 -19.31 10.39
N LEU A 559 11.01 -18.20 10.18
CA LEU A 559 11.35 -17.27 11.26
C LEU A 559 10.11 -16.69 11.94
N ALA A 560 9.12 -16.27 11.18
CA ALA A 560 7.86 -15.77 11.73
C ALA A 560 7.18 -16.83 12.61
N ALA A 561 7.13 -18.08 12.16
CA ALA A 561 6.57 -19.18 12.94
C ALA A 561 7.28 -19.40 14.28
N LYS A 562 8.59 -19.17 14.38
CA LYS A 562 9.38 -19.31 15.60
C LYS A 562 8.97 -18.31 16.69
N TYR A 563 8.58 -17.10 16.32
CA TYR A 563 8.28 -16.01 17.26
C TYR A 563 6.78 -15.80 17.50
N THR A 564 5.91 -16.27 16.60
CA THR A 564 4.47 -16.05 16.68
C THR A 564 3.85 -16.75 17.88
N LYS A 565 3.08 -16.01 18.69
CA LYS A 565 2.25 -16.53 19.80
C LYS A 565 0.78 -16.66 19.39
N THR A 566 0.27 -15.73 18.61
CA THR A 566 -1.10 -15.73 18.11
C THR A 566 -1.19 -16.58 16.84
N LEU A 567 -2.09 -17.56 16.81
CA LEU A 567 -2.29 -18.41 15.63
C LEU A 567 -2.84 -17.58 14.45
N VAL A 568 -2.49 -17.98 13.24
CA VAL A 568 -3.06 -17.40 12.03
C VAL A 568 -3.88 -18.47 11.31
N ARG A 569 -5.20 -18.27 11.31
CA ARG A 569 -6.18 -19.09 10.62
C ARG A 569 -6.59 -18.45 9.29
N THR A 570 -7.34 -19.15 8.50
CA THR A 570 -7.85 -18.67 7.22
C THR A 570 -9.37 -18.61 7.17
N ASN A 571 -9.89 -17.70 6.33
CA ASN A 571 -11.28 -17.71 5.87
C ASN A 571 -11.32 -18.52 4.57
N ALA A 572 -11.93 -19.70 4.60
CA ALA A 572 -11.97 -20.60 3.45
C ALA A 572 -13.32 -21.32 3.40
N ASP A 573 -13.94 -21.29 2.23
CA ASP A 573 -15.29 -21.79 2.01
C ASP A 573 -15.30 -23.05 1.11
N SER A 574 -14.14 -23.46 0.60
CA SER A 574 -13.97 -24.63 -0.24
C SER A 574 -12.74 -25.47 0.14
N PRO A 575 -12.71 -26.77 -0.19
CA PRO A 575 -11.52 -27.61 0.01
C PRO A 575 -10.27 -27.08 -0.71
N ARG A 576 -10.45 -26.47 -1.88
CA ARG A 576 -9.36 -25.86 -2.66
C ARG A 576 -8.72 -24.71 -1.90
N ASP A 577 -9.53 -23.78 -1.40
CA ASP A 577 -9.05 -22.62 -0.67
C ASP A 577 -8.40 -23.01 0.65
N ALA A 578 -8.94 -24.02 1.32
CA ALA A 578 -8.36 -24.60 2.54
C ALA A 578 -6.97 -25.19 2.27
N LYS A 579 -6.79 -25.94 1.18
CA LYS A 579 -5.48 -26.48 0.78
C LYS A 579 -4.48 -25.37 0.43
N GLN A 580 -4.92 -24.37 -0.30
CA GLN A 580 -4.08 -23.20 -0.63
C GLN A 580 -3.62 -22.48 0.63
N ALA A 581 -4.52 -22.21 1.56
CA ALA A 581 -4.19 -21.57 2.82
C ALA A 581 -3.22 -22.40 3.68
N ARG A 582 -3.37 -23.72 3.67
CA ARG A 582 -2.41 -24.63 4.34
C ARG A 582 -1.02 -24.54 3.73
N ALA A 583 -0.92 -24.44 2.41
CA ALA A 583 0.35 -24.23 1.72
C ALA A 583 1.02 -22.90 2.16
N PHE A 584 0.24 -21.87 2.45
CA PHE A 584 0.73 -20.60 3.01
C PHE A 584 0.99 -20.63 4.53
N GLY A 585 0.73 -21.74 5.17
CA GLY A 585 0.99 -21.97 6.60
C GLY A 585 -0.17 -21.61 7.53
N ALA A 586 -1.40 -21.60 7.05
CA ALA A 586 -2.58 -21.42 7.90
C ALA A 586 -2.70 -22.55 8.94
N GLN A 587 -3.08 -22.18 10.16
CA GLN A 587 -3.16 -23.05 11.34
C GLN A 587 -4.62 -23.34 11.73
N GLY A 588 -5.49 -23.47 10.75
CA GLY A 588 -6.91 -23.74 10.90
C GLY A 588 -7.78 -22.84 10.03
N ILE A 589 -9.09 -23.01 10.16
CA ILE A 589 -10.09 -22.14 9.58
C ILE A 589 -10.80 -21.38 10.69
N GLY A 590 -10.77 -20.04 10.63
CA GLY A 590 -11.49 -19.15 11.54
C GLY A 590 -12.87 -18.76 11.04
N LEU A 591 -13.13 -18.90 9.74
CA LEU A 591 -14.44 -18.67 9.12
C LEU A 591 -14.60 -19.53 7.88
N CYS A 592 -15.59 -20.41 7.92
CA CYS A 592 -16.16 -21.06 6.75
C CYS A 592 -17.60 -20.58 6.61
N ARG A 593 -17.91 -19.90 5.51
CA ARG A 593 -19.23 -19.34 5.20
C ARG A 593 -20.04 -20.35 4.42
N THR A 594 -21.07 -20.92 5.06
CA THR A 594 -21.87 -21.98 4.45
C THR A 594 -22.75 -21.51 3.31
N GLU A 595 -23.12 -20.24 3.28
CA GLU A 595 -23.88 -19.63 2.18
C GLU A 595 -23.18 -19.69 0.83
N HIS A 596 -21.85 -19.57 0.80
CA HIS A 596 -21.11 -19.64 -0.45
C HIS A 596 -21.20 -21.01 -1.12
N MET A 597 -21.37 -22.06 -0.34
CA MET A 597 -21.54 -23.41 -0.86
C MET A 597 -22.88 -23.60 -1.61
N PHE A 598 -23.88 -22.77 -1.32
CA PHE A 598 -25.20 -22.87 -1.93
C PHE A 598 -25.25 -22.39 -3.39
N PHE A 599 -24.27 -21.63 -3.83
CA PHE A 599 -24.21 -21.14 -5.20
C PHE A 599 -23.49 -22.11 -6.17
N GLU A 600 -22.91 -23.20 -5.69
CA GLU A 600 -22.23 -24.18 -6.56
C GLU A 600 -23.20 -25.19 -7.20
N GLY A 601 -23.11 -25.38 -8.52
CA GLY A 601 -23.87 -26.37 -9.27
C GLY A 601 -25.38 -26.16 -9.19
N ASP A 602 -26.14 -27.24 -9.07
CA ASP A 602 -27.61 -27.22 -8.94
C ASP A 602 -28.12 -26.95 -7.51
N ARG A 603 -27.22 -26.64 -6.57
CA ARG A 603 -27.57 -26.43 -5.14
C ARG A 603 -28.54 -25.29 -4.94
N ILE A 604 -28.36 -24.22 -5.69
CA ILE A 604 -29.20 -23.03 -5.63
C ILE A 604 -30.65 -23.33 -5.89
N LYS A 605 -30.97 -24.33 -6.71
CA LYS A 605 -32.35 -24.79 -6.95
C LYS A 605 -32.98 -25.34 -5.67
N SER A 606 -32.26 -26.20 -4.94
CA SER A 606 -32.75 -26.76 -3.69
C SER A 606 -32.92 -25.71 -2.59
N VAL A 607 -32.03 -24.69 -2.56
CA VAL A 607 -32.17 -23.53 -1.66
C VAL A 607 -33.44 -22.74 -1.99
N ARG A 608 -33.69 -22.48 -3.27
CA ARG A 608 -34.91 -21.80 -3.74
C ARG A 608 -36.16 -22.60 -3.47
N GLU A 609 -36.12 -23.94 -3.63
CA GLU A 609 -37.20 -24.83 -3.21
C GLU A 609 -37.50 -24.70 -1.72
N MET A 610 -36.48 -24.68 -0.87
CA MET A 610 -36.60 -24.48 0.57
C MET A 610 -37.29 -23.14 0.89
N ILE A 611 -36.86 -22.04 0.25
CA ILE A 611 -37.39 -20.68 0.46
C ILE A 611 -38.86 -20.59 0.01
N LEU A 612 -39.20 -21.22 -1.12
CA LEU A 612 -40.54 -21.15 -1.70
C LEU A 612 -41.53 -22.19 -1.11
N ALA A 613 -41.04 -23.10 -0.28
CA ALA A 613 -41.87 -24.14 0.35
C ALA A 613 -42.98 -23.54 1.21
N SER A 614 -44.15 -24.19 1.17
CA SER A 614 -45.35 -23.71 1.86
C SER A 614 -45.40 -24.09 3.35
N GLY A 615 -44.48 -24.92 3.86
CA GLY A 615 -44.49 -25.39 5.23
C GLY A 615 -43.22 -26.14 5.64
N VAL A 616 -43.17 -26.56 6.90
CA VAL A 616 -41.99 -27.21 7.49
C VAL A 616 -41.57 -28.48 6.73
N GLU A 617 -42.50 -29.30 6.33
CA GLU A 617 -42.21 -30.57 5.61
C GLU A 617 -41.63 -30.32 4.22
N GLY A 618 -42.12 -29.31 3.51
CA GLY A 618 -41.55 -28.92 2.22
C GLY A 618 -40.13 -28.37 2.36
N ARG A 619 -39.86 -27.56 3.41
CA ARG A 619 -38.51 -27.10 3.71
C ARG A 619 -37.56 -28.23 4.06
N LYS A 620 -37.99 -29.18 4.90
CA LYS A 620 -37.19 -30.36 5.26
C LYS A 620 -36.86 -31.22 4.03
N ALA A 621 -37.79 -31.39 3.12
CA ALA A 621 -37.57 -32.12 1.87
C ALA A 621 -36.50 -31.45 0.98
N ALA A 622 -36.54 -30.13 0.86
CA ALA A 622 -35.54 -29.40 0.12
C ALA A 622 -34.16 -29.41 0.81
N LEU A 623 -34.12 -29.24 2.13
CA LEU A 623 -32.89 -29.32 2.92
C LEU A 623 -32.25 -30.72 2.88
N ALA A 624 -33.05 -31.79 2.80
CA ALA A 624 -32.53 -33.14 2.64
C ALA A 624 -31.74 -33.35 1.34
N LYS A 625 -32.00 -32.57 0.30
CA LYS A 625 -31.21 -32.55 -0.94
C LYS A 625 -29.87 -31.83 -0.78
N LEU A 626 -29.80 -30.82 0.06
CA LEU A 626 -28.59 -30.02 0.34
C LEU A 626 -27.62 -30.73 1.29
N LEU A 627 -28.14 -31.55 2.21
CA LEU A 627 -27.34 -32.19 3.25
C LEU A 627 -26.17 -33.00 2.71
N PRO A 628 -26.30 -33.93 1.74
CA PRO A 628 -25.16 -34.69 1.23
C PRO A 628 -24.14 -33.80 0.50
N MET A 629 -24.55 -32.69 -0.11
CA MET A 629 -23.70 -31.79 -0.81
C MET A 629 -22.82 -31.02 0.19
N GLN A 630 -23.42 -30.39 1.20
CA GLN A 630 -22.66 -29.70 2.26
C GLN A 630 -21.78 -30.68 3.07
N ARG A 631 -22.26 -31.88 3.36
CA ARG A 631 -21.43 -32.88 4.01
C ARG A 631 -20.18 -33.21 3.22
N GLY A 632 -20.25 -33.32 1.91
CA GLY A 632 -19.11 -33.57 1.04
C GLY A 632 -18.10 -32.40 1.09
N ASP A 633 -18.57 -31.15 1.10
CA ASP A 633 -17.72 -29.99 1.21
C ASP A 633 -16.99 -29.94 2.56
N PHE A 634 -17.70 -30.19 3.65
CA PHE A 634 -17.11 -30.22 4.99
C PHE A 634 -16.11 -31.38 5.14
N GLU A 635 -16.35 -32.54 4.55
CA GLU A 635 -15.38 -33.62 4.52
C GLU A 635 -14.06 -33.17 3.88
N GLY A 636 -14.12 -32.52 2.71
CA GLY A 636 -12.92 -31.99 2.04
C GLY A 636 -12.20 -30.90 2.81
N ILE A 637 -12.94 -30.06 3.50
CA ILE A 637 -12.37 -28.98 4.35
C ILE A 637 -11.68 -29.57 5.60
N PHE A 638 -12.32 -30.48 6.29
CA PHE A 638 -11.74 -31.18 7.46
C PHE A 638 -10.48 -31.95 7.09
N GLU A 639 -10.51 -32.63 5.94
CA GLU A 639 -9.35 -33.36 5.43
C GLU A 639 -8.16 -32.43 5.16
N ALA A 640 -8.41 -31.26 4.57
CA ALA A 640 -7.38 -30.25 4.32
C ALA A 640 -6.79 -29.64 5.61
N MET A 641 -7.54 -29.66 6.71
CA MET A 641 -7.17 -29.06 8.01
C MET A 641 -6.84 -30.10 9.09
N ASP A 642 -6.30 -31.25 8.71
CA ASP A 642 -5.89 -32.30 9.64
C ASP A 642 -5.07 -31.72 10.83
N GLY A 643 -5.55 -31.99 12.06
CA GLY A 643 -4.94 -31.50 13.31
C GLY A 643 -5.30 -30.08 13.73
N PHE A 644 -6.03 -29.33 12.90
CA PHE A 644 -6.38 -27.93 13.17
C PHE A 644 -7.89 -27.70 13.33
N GLY A 645 -8.22 -26.65 14.11
CA GLY A 645 -9.61 -26.24 14.32
C GLY A 645 -10.25 -25.69 13.05
N VAL A 646 -11.52 -26.03 12.84
CA VAL A 646 -12.31 -25.54 11.71
C VAL A 646 -13.58 -24.90 12.22
N THR A 647 -13.68 -23.59 12.14
CA THR A 647 -14.86 -22.83 12.53
C THR A 647 -15.81 -22.71 11.34
N ILE A 648 -16.99 -23.29 11.45
CA ILE A 648 -18.03 -23.26 10.42
C ILE A 648 -19.18 -22.39 10.91
N ARG A 649 -19.45 -21.30 10.17
CA ARG A 649 -20.56 -20.42 10.45
C ARG A 649 -21.85 -20.95 9.83
N LEU A 650 -22.90 -21.05 10.64
CA LEU A 650 -24.23 -21.37 10.15
C LEU A 650 -24.74 -20.27 9.21
N LEU A 651 -25.79 -20.56 8.45
CA LEU A 651 -26.36 -19.66 7.45
C LEU A 651 -26.59 -18.25 8.02
N ASP A 652 -26.02 -17.25 7.38
CA ASP A 652 -26.04 -15.86 7.83
C ASP A 652 -26.89 -14.91 6.97
N PRO A 653 -26.82 -14.89 5.63
CA PRO A 653 -27.53 -13.90 4.83
C PRO A 653 -29.07 -14.08 4.88
N PRO A 654 -29.83 -12.99 4.65
CA PRO A 654 -31.26 -13.08 4.49
C PRO A 654 -31.65 -13.90 3.26
N LEU A 655 -32.81 -14.56 3.32
CA LEU A 655 -33.23 -15.51 2.26
C LEU A 655 -33.45 -14.84 0.89
N HIS A 656 -33.76 -13.55 0.85
CA HIS A 656 -33.97 -12.83 -0.41
C HIS A 656 -32.72 -12.80 -1.30
N GLU A 657 -31.51 -12.93 -0.73
CA GLU A 657 -30.25 -12.97 -1.53
C GLU A 657 -30.15 -14.21 -2.43
N PHE A 658 -30.90 -15.27 -2.12
CA PHE A 658 -30.86 -16.53 -2.89
C PHE A 658 -31.92 -16.60 -3.98
N VAL A 659 -32.86 -15.66 -4.03
CA VAL A 659 -33.97 -15.65 -4.98
C VAL A 659 -33.70 -14.67 -6.13
N PRO A 660 -34.20 -14.98 -7.35
CA PRO A 660 -33.99 -14.09 -8.48
C PRO A 660 -34.86 -12.83 -8.39
N HIS A 661 -34.29 -11.68 -8.70
CA HIS A 661 -34.98 -10.38 -8.70
C HIS A 661 -35.49 -9.95 -10.09
N GLN A 662 -34.99 -10.56 -11.16
CA GLN A 662 -35.42 -10.25 -12.52
C GLN A 662 -36.60 -11.11 -12.95
N THR A 663 -37.57 -10.49 -13.61
CA THR A 663 -38.82 -11.19 -14.05
C THR A 663 -38.55 -12.38 -14.94
N ALA A 664 -37.53 -12.31 -15.81
CA ALA A 664 -37.15 -13.44 -16.70
C ALA A 664 -36.74 -14.67 -15.91
N THR A 665 -35.80 -14.49 -14.97
CA THR A 665 -35.30 -15.56 -14.08
C THR A 665 -36.35 -16.03 -13.08
N GLN A 666 -37.26 -15.17 -12.63
CA GLN A 666 -38.42 -15.58 -11.82
C GLN A 666 -39.38 -16.47 -12.60
N LYS A 667 -39.56 -16.22 -13.92
CA LYS A 667 -40.37 -17.05 -14.80
C LYS A 667 -39.74 -18.42 -15.03
N GLU A 668 -38.43 -18.48 -15.19
CA GLU A 668 -37.69 -19.75 -15.27
C GLU A 668 -37.86 -20.56 -13.99
N LEU A 669 -37.67 -19.91 -12.83
CA LEU A 669 -37.87 -20.55 -11.52
C LEU A 669 -39.33 -21.06 -11.33
N ALA A 670 -40.31 -20.26 -11.74
CA ALA A 670 -41.71 -20.66 -11.70
C ALA A 670 -41.98 -21.96 -12.51
N ASN A 671 -41.41 -22.02 -13.72
CA ASN A 671 -41.51 -23.21 -14.58
C ASN A 671 -40.81 -24.43 -13.97
N GLU A 672 -39.62 -24.25 -13.42
CA GLU A 672 -38.88 -25.34 -12.76
C GLU A 672 -39.57 -25.88 -11.52
N MET A 673 -40.20 -24.99 -10.75
CA MET A 673 -40.91 -25.32 -9.51
C MET A 673 -42.34 -25.79 -9.72
N GLY A 674 -42.89 -25.68 -10.94
CA GLY A 674 -44.30 -26.00 -11.25
C GLY A 674 -45.32 -25.11 -10.54
N ILE A 675 -44.94 -23.85 -10.24
CA ILE A 675 -45.81 -22.83 -9.64
C ILE A 675 -45.98 -21.63 -10.59
N THR A 676 -46.89 -20.75 -10.30
CA THR A 676 -47.13 -19.59 -11.15
C THR A 676 -46.05 -18.48 -10.92
N LEU A 677 -45.78 -17.69 -11.95
CA LEU A 677 -44.94 -16.52 -11.83
C LEU A 677 -45.46 -15.55 -10.75
N ALA A 678 -46.79 -15.43 -10.62
CA ALA A 678 -47.40 -14.58 -9.59
C ALA A 678 -47.10 -15.06 -8.17
N GLU A 679 -47.08 -16.38 -7.95
CA GLU A 679 -46.71 -16.97 -6.65
C GLU A 679 -45.22 -16.74 -6.33
N VAL A 680 -44.32 -16.93 -7.32
CA VAL A 680 -42.89 -16.65 -7.14
C VAL A 680 -42.68 -15.16 -6.79
N LYS A 681 -43.29 -14.28 -7.57
CA LYS A 681 -43.17 -12.84 -7.36
C LYS A 681 -43.70 -12.40 -5.99
N ALA A 682 -44.86 -12.90 -5.58
CA ALA A 682 -45.44 -12.58 -4.26
C ALA A 682 -44.54 -13.04 -3.11
N LYS A 683 -43.89 -14.21 -3.23
CA LYS A 683 -42.96 -14.71 -2.21
C LYS A 683 -41.64 -13.93 -2.19
N VAL A 684 -41.09 -13.54 -3.35
CA VAL A 684 -39.88 -12.71 -3.45
C VAL A 684 -40.18 -11.32 -2.85
N ASP A 685 -41.29 -10.71 -3.23
CA ASP A 685 -41.69 -9.39 -2.70
C ASP A 685 -41.91 -9.43 -1.16
N ALA A 686 -42.40 -10.54 -0.63
CA ALA A 686 -42.59 -10.75 0.81
C ALA A 686 -41.24 -10.87 1.59
N LEU A 687 -40.19 -11.25 0.92
CA LEU A 687 -38.84 -11.36 1.52
C LEU A 687 -38.04 -10.04 1.44
N GLU A 688 -38.53 -9.06 0.67
CA GLU A 688 -37.87 -7.79 0.53
C GLU A 688 -37.91 -7.01 1.85
N GLU A 689 -36.74 -6.56 2.29
CA GLU A 689 -36.59 -5.79 3.52
C GLU A 689 -35.96 -4.43 3.18
N PHE A 690 -36.38 -3.37 3.84
CA PHE A 690 -35.81 -2.03 3.66
C PHE A 690 -34.35 -1.96 4.10
N ASN A 691 -33.97 -2.76 5.09
CA ASN A 691 -32.64 -2.84 5.62
C ASN A 691 -32.26 -4.29 5.93
N PRO A 692 -31.87 -5.05 4.91
CA PRO A 692 -31.63 -6.50 5.03
C PRO A 692 -30.52 -6.83 6.05
N MET A 693 -29.52 -5.98 6.16
CA MET A 693 -28.39 -6.19 7.08
C MET A 693 -28.81 -6.18 8.55
N LEU A 694 -29.88 -5.48 8.89
CA LEU A 694 -30.46 -5.40 10.24
C LEU A 694 -31.74 -6.25 10.40
N GLY A 695 -32.08 -7.02 9.38
CA GLY A 695 -33.34 -7.72 9.27
C GLY A 695 -33.33 -9.19 9.69
N HIS A 696 -34.08 -10.00 8.93
CA HIS A 696 -34.29 -11.42 9.17
C HIS A 696 -33.14 -12.27 8.59
N ARG A 697 -32.05 -12.35 9.31
CA ARG A 697 -30.83 -13.08 8.95
C ARG A 697 -30.15 -13.72 10.17
N GLY A 698 -29.12 -14.52 9.94
CA GLY A 698 -28.26 -15.10 10.98
C GLY A 698 -29.06 -15.98 11.95
N CYS A 699 -28.80 -15.85 13.24
CA CYS A 699 -29.52 -16.64 14.27
C CYS A 699 -31.04 -16.37 14.29
N ARG A 700 -31.49 -15.18 13.86
CA ARG A 700 -32.94 -14.87 13.76
C ARG A 700 -33.62 -15.79 12.77
N LEU A 701 -32.96 -16.07 11.65
CA LEU A 701 -33.41 -17.04 10.65
C LEU A 701 -33.42 -18.47 11.21
N GLY A 702 -32.31 -18.87 11.89
CA GLY A 702 -32.20 -20.19 12.53
C GLY A 702 -33.23 -20.43 13.66
N ILE A 703 -33.68 -19.35 14.32
CA ILE A 703 -34.75 -19.43 15.33
C ILE A 703 -36.12 -19.61 14.69
N THR A 704 -36.41 -18.88 13.61
CA THR A 704 -37.71 -18.98 12.91
C THR A 704 -37.82 -20.20 12.02
N TYR A 705 -36.72 -20.70 11.49
CA TYR A 705 -36.61 -21.91 10.65
C TYR A 705 -35.59 -22.89 11.24
N PRO A 706 -35.85 -23.52 12.39
CA PRO A 706 -34.89 -24.35 13.10
C PRO A 706 -34.39 -25.56 12.30
N GLU A 707 -35.14 -26.01 11.31
CA GLU A 707 -34.78 -27.09 10.40
C GLU A 707 -33.51 -26.77 9.59
N ILE A 708 -33.20 -25.50 9.34
CA ILE A 708 -31.95 -25.07 8.66
C ILE A 708 -30.75 -25.37 9.56
N THR A 709 -30.81 -24.94 10.82
CA THR A 709 -29.77 -25.20 11.83
C THR A 709 -29.59 -26.69 12.06
N GLU A 710 -30.70 -27.47 12.12
CA GLU A 710 -30.64 -28.94 12.28
C GLU A 710 -29.92 -29.59 11.09
N MET A 711 -30.28 -29.23 9.86
CA MET A 711 -29.65 -29.78 8.66
C MET A 711 -28.17 -29.49 8.61
N GLN A 712 -27.74 -28.20 8.83
CA GLN A 712 -26.33 -27.82 8.77
C GLN A 712 -25.52 -28.51 9.87
N THR A 713 -26.02 -28.60 11.08
CA THR A 713 -25.36 -29.31 12.18
C THR A 713 -25.19 -30.78 11.86
N ARG A 714 -26.21 -31.42 11.31
CA ARG A 714 -26.14 -32.83 10.87
C ARG A 714 -25.04 -33.02 9.81
N ALA A 715 -24.99 -32.16 8.81
CA ALA A 715 -23.99 -32.23 7.75
C ALA A 715 -22.55 -32.05 8.31
N ILE A 716 -22.35 -31.12 9.24
CA ILE A 716 -21.05 -30.90 9.87
C ILE A 716 -20.60 -32.12 10.70
N ILE A 717 -21.47 -32.62 11.57
CA ILE A 717 -21.13 -33.74 12.46
C ILE A 717 -20.94 -35.04 11.69
N GLU A 718 -21.80 -35.34 10.70
CA GLU A 718 -21.63 -36.52 9.85
C GLU A 718 -20.32 -36.46 9.05
N ALA A 719 -19.97 -35.31 8.48
CA ALA A 719 -18.71 -35.12 7.79
C ALA A 719 -17.49 -35.31 8.73
N ALA A 720 -17.57 -34.74 9.92
CA ALA A 720 -16.50 -34.88 10.91
C ALA A 720 -16.29 -36.34 11.35
N LEU A 721 -17.35 -37.07 11.59
CA LEU A 721 -17.28 -38.50 11.93
C LEU A 721 -16.72 -39.35 10.78
N ALA A 722 -17.11 -39.04 9.53
CA ALA A 722 -16.60 -39.74 8.35
C ALA A 722 -15.11 -39.54 8.15
N VAL A 723 -14.62 -38.30 8.31
CA VAL A 723 -13.21 -37.95 8.13
C VAL A 723 -12.37 -38.52 9.29
N LYS A 724 -12.88 -38.45 10.53
CA LYS A 724 -12.23 -39.09 11.69
C LYS A 724 -12.04 -40.58 11.50
N ALA A 725 -13.00 -41.26 10.91
CA ALA A 725 -12.91 -42.68 10.62
C ALA A 725 -11.78 -43.05 9.63
N ARG A 726 -11.30 -42.08 8.85
CA ARG A 726 -10.15 -42.20 7.95
C ARG A 726 -8.79 -41.92 8.64
N GLY A 727 -8.82 -41.70 9.95
CA GLY A 727 -7.58 -41.45 10.74
C GLY A 727 -7.15 -40.01 10.79
N ILE A 728 -7.96 -39.06 10.38
CA ILE A 728 -7.67 -37.61 10.39
C ILE A 728 -8.12 -37.00 11.73
N ASP A 729 -7.31 -36.15 12.30
CA ASP A 729 -7.62 -35.40 13.54
C ASP A 729 -8.53 -34.21 13.23
N VAL A 730 -9.82 -34.38 13.48
CA VAL A 730 -10.88 -33.40 13.13
C VAL A 730 -11.29 -32.61 14.38
N LYS A 731 -11.32 -31.28 14.28
CA LYS A 731 -11.69 -30.38 15.38
C LYS A 731 -12.78 -29.39 14.92
N PRO A 732 -14.07 -29.81 14.89
CA PRO A 732 -15.16 -28.95 14.46
C PRO A 732 -15.48 -27.86 15.50
N GLU A 733 -15.71 -26.65 15.02
CA GLU A 733 -16.19 -25.51 15.80
C GLU A 733 -17.42 -24.93 15.08
N ILE A 734 -18.59 -24.97 15.70
CA ILE A 734 -19.83 -24.48 15.08
C ILE A 734 -20.13 -23.09 15.60
N MET A 735 -20.24 -22.13 14.69
CA MET A 735 -20.40 -20.72 14.99
C MET A 735 -21.79 -20.21 14.63
N ILE A 736 -22.48 -19.64 15.61
CA ILE A 736 -23.82 -19.05 15.46
C ILE A 736 -23.64 -17.56 15.13
N PRO A 737 -24.12 -17.08 13.96
CA PRO A 737 -23.98 -15.69 13.56
C PRO A 737 -25.02 -14.77 14.20
N LEU A 738 -24.72 -13.47 14.29
CA LEU A 738 -25.61 -12.35 14.60
C LEU A 738 -26.29 -12.43 15.99
N VAL A 739 -25.69 -13.12 16.93
CA VAL A 739 -26.20 -13.22 18.30
C VAL A 739 -26.12 -11.87 19.02
N GLY A 740 -27.20 -11.45 19.62
CA GLY A 740 -27.27 -10.24 20.44
C GLY A 740 -27.70 -10.47 21.90
N SER A 741 -28.12 -11.71 22.24
CA SER A 741 -28.59 -12.06 23.56
C SER A 741 -28.29 -13.50 23.96
N LEU A 742 -28.26 -13.78 25.27
CA LEU A 742 -28.11 -15.12 25.80
C LEU A 742 -29.20 -16.10 25.31
N LYS A 743 -30.44 -15.63 25.20
CA LYS A 743 -31.58 -16.45 24.76
C LYS A 743 -31.45 -16.90 23.30
N GLU A 744 -30.92 -16.07 22.45
CA GLU A 744 -30.69 -16.41 21.03
C GLU A 744 -29.64 -17.51 20.91
N ILE A 745 -28.50 -17.38 21.56
CA ILE A 745 -27.45 -18.41 21.50
C ILE A 745 -27.92 -19.71 22.19
N GLN A 746 -28.62 -19.62 23.31
CA GLN A 746 -29.16 -20.79 24.01
C GLN A 746 -30.08 -21.59 23.10
N ASN A 747 -31.01 -20.92 22.42
CA ASN A 747 -31.94 -21.58 21.49
C ASN A 747 -31.22 -22.37 20.39
N GLN A 748 -30.21 -21.70 19.75
CA GLN A 748 -29.47 -22.33 18.66
C GLN A 748 -28.52 -23.42 19.15
N ALA A 749 -27.87 -23.22 20.29
CA ALA A 749 -26.98 -24.22 20.90
C ALA A 749 -27.77 -25.49 21.30
N ASP A 750 -28.98 -25.33 21.79
CA ASP A 750 -29.86 -26.50 22.14
C ASP A 750 -30.19 -27.32 20.89
N ILE A 751 -30.50 -26.69 19.77
CA ILE A 751 -30.75 -27.37 18.48
C ILE A 751 -29.49 -28.10 18.02
N ILE A 752 -28.34 -27.44 18.06
CA ILE A 752 -27.04 -28.00 17.65
C ILE A 752 -26.71 -29.22 18.49
N ASN A 753 -26.72 -29.07 19.80
CA ASN A 753 -26.37 -30.17 20.73
C ASN A 753 -27.33 -31.36 20.63
N THR A 754 -28.63 -31.09 20.49
CA THR A 754 -29.65 -32.14 20.31
C THR A 754 -29.44 -32.89 19.00
N THR A 755 -29.16 -32.16 17.92
CA THR A 755 -28.91 -32.77 16.60
C THR A 755 -27.61 -33.59 16.60
N ALA A 756 -26.54 -33.07 17.19
CA ALA A 756 -25.26 -33.77 17.32
C ALA A 756 -25.42 -35.07 18.13
N ALA A 757 -26.13 -35.02 19.24
CA ALA A 757 -26.45 -36.22 20.05
C ALA A 757 -27.18 -37.30 19.26
N LYS A 758 -28.18 -36.92 18.46
CA LYS A 758 -28.89 -37.85 17.56
C LYS A 758 -27.96 -38.49 16.54
N VAL A 759 -27.09 -37.71 15.91
CA VAL A 759 -26.14 -38.23 14.92
C VAL A 759 -25.14 -39.20 15.58
N PHE A 760 -24.67 -38.89 16.78
CA PHE A 760 -23.77 -39.76 17.52
C PHE A 760 -24.44 -41.11 17.88
N GLU A 761 -25.67 -41.07 18.28
CA GLU A 761 -26.47 -42.29 18.56
C GLU A 761 -26.67 -43.12 17.26
N GLU A 762 -27.07 -42.47 16.18
CA GLU A 762 -27.32 -43.16 14.89
C GLU A 762 -26.03 -43.78 14.31
N LYS A 763 -24.87 -43.13 14.50
CA LYS A 763 -23.58 -43.61 13.97
C LYS A 763 -22.79 -44.46 14.96
N GLY A 764 -23.23 -44.60 16.22
CA GLY A 764 -22.59 -45.40 17.25
C GLY A 764 -21.16 -44.90 17.63
N ARG A 765 -20.86 -43.66 17.39
CA ARG A 765 -19.57 -43.00 17.67
C ARG A 765 -19.73 -41.52 17.86
N SER A 766 -18.79 -40.91 18.58
CA SER A 766 -18.81 -39.47 18.89
C SER A 766 -17.44 -38.81 18.67
N LEU A 767 -17.43 -37.50 18.68
CA LEU A 767 -16.24 -36.68 18.68
C LEU A 767 -16.49 -35.41 19.48
N PRO A 768 -15.43 -34.76 20.02
CA PRO A 768 -15.56 -33.44 20.62
C PRO A 768 -15.76 -32.37 19.55
N TYR A 769 -16.59 -31.40 19.87
CA TYR A 769 -16.82 -30.20 19.06
C TYR A 769 -17.10 -29.00 19.96
N LEU A 770 -16.93 -27.78 19.45
CA LEU A 770 -17.23 -26.56 20.18
C LEU A 770 -18.43 -25.86 19.55
N VAL A 771 -19.23 -25.20 20.38
CA VAL A 771 -20.29 -24.30 19.96
C VAL A 771 -19.97 -22.90 20.46
N GLY A 772 -19.90 -21.95 19.56
CA GLY A 772 -19.61 -20.56 19.89
C GLY A 772 -20.38 -19.59 19.03
N THR A 773 -20.01 -18.34 19.07
CA THR A 773 -20.72 -17.29 18.36
C THR A 773 -19.79 -16.28 17.70
N MET A 774 -20.29 -15.65 16.66
CA MET A 774 -19.70 -14.44 16.14
C MET A 774 -20.15 -13.23 16.99
N ILE A 775 -19.19 -12.44 17.47
CA ILE A 775 -19.46 -11.16 18.11
C ILE A 775 -19.38 -10.09 17.03
N GLU A 776 -20.52 -9.65 16.57
CA GLU A 776 -20.64 -8.71 15.45
C GLU A 776 -21.73 -7.65 15.65
N VAL A 777 -22.56 -7.84 16.65
CA VAL A 777 -23.57 -6.87 17.09
C VAL A 777 -23.00 -6.14 18.32
N PRO A 778 -23.00 -4.81 18.38
CA PRO A 778 -22.47 -4.06 19.54
C PRO A 778 -23.07 -4.51 20.88
N ARG A 779 -24.35 -4.86 20.92
CA ARG A 779 -25.00 -5.39 22.11
C ARG A 779 -24.36 -6.68 22.61
N ALA A 780 -23.91 -7.54 21.68
CA ALA A 780 -23.22 -8.80 22.04
C ALA A 780 -21.92 -8.55 22.82
N ALA A 781 -21.14 -7.56 22.41
CA ALA A 781 -19.93 -7.14 23.13
C ALA A 781 -20.25 -6.61 24.56
N LEU A 782 -21.33 -5.84 24.69
CA LEU A 782 -21.80 -5.29 25.97
C LEU A 782 -22.26 -6.38 26.96
N VAL A 783 -22.85 -7.46 26.49
CA VAL A 783 -23.36 -8.56 27.32
C VAL A 783 -22.54 -9.86 27.13
N ALA A 784 -21.30 -9.75 26.70
CA ALA A 784 -20.45 -10.88 26.37
C ALA A 784 -20.25 -11.87 27.55
N ASN A 785 -20.27 -11.38 28.79
CA ASN A 785 -20.26 -12.24 29.98
C ASN A 785 -21.46 -13.18 30.06
N GLN A 786 -22.64 -12.74 29.67
CA GLN A 786 -23.83 -13.59 29.64
C GLN A 786 -23.74 -14.60 28.47
N ILE A 787 -23.35 -14.14 27.28
CA ILE A 787 -23.21 -15.01 26.10
C ILE A 787 -22.18 -16.13 26.34
N ALA A 788 -21.10 -15.84 27.07
CA ALA A 788 -20.06 -16.79 27.41
C ALA A 788 -20.52 -17.89 28.40
N GLU A 789 -21.71 -17.79 29.01
CA GLU A 789 -22.31 -18.88 29.78
C GLU A 789 -22.60 -20.10 28.87
N VAL A 790 -22.90 -19.85 27.59
CA VAL A 790 -23.20 -20.88 26.59
C VAL A 790 -22.07 -21.00 25.56
N ALA A 791 -21.56 -19.89 25.04
CA ALA A 791 -20.53 -19.90 24.02
C ALA A 791 -19.19 -20.41 24.56
N GLU A 792 -18.60 -21.36 23.87
CA GLU A 792 -17.30 -21.95 24.17
C GLU A 792 -16.15 -21.22 23.43
N PHE A 793 -16.49 -20.41 22.45
CA PHE A 793 -15.55 -19.49 21.77
C PHE A 793 -16.28 -18.26 21.24
N PHE A 794 -15.51 -17.19 21.05
CA PHE A 794 -15.91 -15.98 20.35
C PHE A 794 -15.07 -15.77 19.09
N SER A 795 -15.70 -15.35 18.01
CA SER A 795 -15.04 -14.82 16.83
C SER A 795 -15.61 -13.43 16.49
N PHE A 796 -14.78 -12.41 16.52
CA PHE A 796 -15.25 -11.07 16.20
C PHE A 796 -15.46 -10.89 14.69
N GLY A 797 -16.69 -10.68 14.28
CA GLY A 797 -17.09 -10.32 12.91
C GLY A 797 -17.00 -8.82 12.74
N THR A 798 -15.78 -8.32 12.54
CA THR A 798 -15.49 -6.88 12.61
C THR A 798 -16.08 -6.07 11.46
N ASN A 799 -16.45 -6.69 10.35
CA ASN A 799 -17.15 -5.99 9.27
C ASN A 799 -18.52 -5.47 9.75
N ASP A 800 -19.38 -6.37 10.27
CA ASP A 800 -20.69 -5.98 10.79
C ASP A 800 -20.58 -5.16 12.08
N LEU A 801 -19.63 -5.48 12.95
CA LEU A 801 -19.39 -4.71 14.17
C LEU A 801 -19.00 -3.26 13.85
N THR A 802 -18.14 -3.05 12.86
CA THR A 802 -17.77 -1.71 12.36
C THR A 802 -18.98 -1.00 11.76
N GLN A 803 -19.73 -1.68 10.88
CA GLN A 803 -20.92 -1.14 10.24
C GLN A 803 -21.94 -0.62 11.26
N MET A 804 -22.23 -1.42 12.28
CA MET A 804 -23.22 -1.06 13.29
C MET A 804 -22.70 -0.01 14.29
N THR A 805 -21.41 -0.01 14.58
CA THR A 805 -20.81 0.97 15.50
C THR A 805 -20.73 2.35 14.89
N PHE A 806 -20.29 2.46 13.63
CA PHE A 806 -20.29 3.72 12.89
C PHE A 806 -21.67 4.14 12.38
N GLY A 807 -22.61 3.20 12.22
CA GLY A 807 -23.85 3.45 11.52
C GLY A 807 -23.65 3.67 10.01
N PHE A 808 -22.62 3.08 9.42
CA PHE A 808 -22.30 3.13 8.01
C PHE A 808 -22.77 1.85 7.30
N SER A 809 -23.43 2.00 6.16
CA SER A 809 -23.60 0.87 5.24
C SER A 809 -22.28 0.60 4.54
N ARG A 810 -21.75 -0.61 4.64
CA ARG A 810 -20.50 -1.01 3.99
C ARG A 810 -20.52 -0.80 2.47
N ASP A 811 -21.66 -1.04 1.85
CA ASP A 811 -21.83 -0.94 0.41
C ASP A 811 -22.01 0.51 -0.08
N ASP A 812 -22.58 1.38 0.77
CA ASP A 812 -22.82 2.78 0.45
C ASP A 812 -21.73 3.75 0.92
N ALA A 813 -20.99 3.37 1.97
CA ALA A 813 -19.98 4.22 2.58
C ALA A 813 -18.87 4.70 1.62
N PRO A 814 -18.40 3.94 0.63
CA PRO A 814 -17.38 4.39 -0.32
C PRO A 814 -17.70 5.73 -1.00
N LYS A 815 -18.99 6.05 -1.16
CA LYS A 815 -19.46 7.31 -1.78
C LYS A 815 -19.01 8.56 -1.01
N PHE A 816 -18.92 8.50 0.31
CA PHE A 816 -18.53 9.62 1.18
C PHE A 816 -17.20 9.40 1.93
N LEU A 817 -16.75 8.16 2.13
CA LEU A 817 -15.50 7.87 2.83
C LEU A 817 -14.28 8.45 2.13
N LYS A 818 -14.30 8.50 0.80
CA LYS A 818 -13.25 9.17 0.03
C LYS A 818 -13.11 10.64 0.43
N PHE A 819 -14.24 11.34 0.48
CA PHE A 819 -14.30 12.74 0.93
C PHE A 819 -13.82 12.90 2.37
N TYR A 820 -14.24 12.00 3.28
CA TYR A 820 -13.83 12.00 4.68
C TYR A 820 -12.30 11.86 4.83
N LYS A 821 -11.67 10.98 4.05
CA LYS A 821 -10.20 10.81 4.04
C LYS A 821 -9.49 12.06 3.49
N GLU A 822 -9.96 12.59 2.38
CA GLU A 822 -9.39 13.80 1.75
C GLU A 822 -9.45 15.02 2.69
N HIS A 823 -10.50 15.13 3.50
CA HIS A 823 -10.68 16.23 4.45
C HIS A 823 -10.18 15.92 5.87
N GLY A 824 -9.57 14.76 6.09
CA GLY A 824 -8.99 14.37 7.38
C GLY A 824 -10.01 14.13 8.49
N ILE A 825 -11.28 13.87 8.14
CA ILE A 825 -12.33 13.51 9.11
C ILE A 825 -12.07 12.12 9.67
N ILE A 826 -11.59 11.21 8.82
CA ILE A 826 -11.06 9.90 9.22
C ILE A 826 -9.67 9.72 8.63
N LYS A 827 -8.82 8.96 9.32
CA LYS A 827 -7.45 8.67 8.87
C LYS A 827 -7.41 7.55 7.83
N THR A 828 -8.16 6.49 8.06
CA THR A 828 -8.21 5.28 7.26
C THR A 828 -9.65 4.84 7.05
N ASP A 829 -9.90 4.01 6.05
CA ASP A 829 -11.18 3.35 5.89
C ASP A 829 -11.40 2.35 7.05
N PRO A 830 -12.44 2.51 7.88
CA PRO A 830 -12.67 1.66 9.03
C PRO A 830 -13.06 0.22 8.65
N PHE A 831 -13.38 -0.05 7.38
CA PHE A 831 -13.62 -1.39 6.87
C PHE A 831 -12.33 -2.09 6.40
N GLU A 832 -11.27 -1.34 6.15
CA GLU A 832 -9.93 -1.87 5.79
C GLU A 832 -9.03 -2.02 7.02
N VAL A 833 -8.99 -0.99 7.86
CA VAL A 833 -8.17 -0.93 9.08
C VAL A 833 -9.07 -0.79 10.29
N LEU A 834 -8.91 -1.67 11.27
CA LEU A 834 -9.74 -1.67 12.47
C LEU A 834 -9.69 -0.32 13.20
N ASP A 835 -10.84 0.28 13.40
CA ASP A 835 -10.98 1.46 14.26
C ASP A 835 -10.73 1.04 15.72
N GLN A 836 -9.53 1.32 16.21
CA GLN A 836 -9.13 0.95 17.57
C GLN A 836 -9.73 1.85 18.64
N GLU A 837 -10.16 3.07 18.28
CA GLU A 837 -10.73 4.04 19.22
C GLU A 837 -12.19 3.71 19.60
N GLY A 838 -13.01 3.34 18.65
CA GLY A 838 -14.44 3.03 18.85
C GLY A 838 -14.69 1.52 18.85
N VAL A 839 -14.57 0.90 17.68
CA VAL A 839 -14.81 -0.55 17.51
C VAL A 839 -13.86 -1.37 18.38
N GLY A 840 -12.61 -0.95 18.49
CA GLY A 840 -11.59 -1.61 19.32
C GLY A 840 -11.98 -1.68 20.81
N GLN A 841 -12.66 -0.67 21.33
CA GLN A 841 -13.18 -0.71 22.72
C GLN A 841 -14.23 -1.80 22.89
N LEU A 842 -15.12 -1.99 21.92
CA LEU A 842 -16.11 -3.08 21.95
C LEU A 842 -15.45 -4.46 21.85
N VAL A 843 -14.42 -4.58 21.03
CA VAL A 843 -13.63 -5.82 20.92
C VAL A 843 -12.95 -6.14 22.26
N GLU A 844 -12.24 -5.20 22.84
CA GLU A 844 -11.58 -5.34 24.15
C GLU A 844 -12.59 -5.71 25.24
N MET A 845 -13.73 -5.02 25.28
CA MET A 845 -14.81 -5.28 26.23
C MET A 845 -15.35 -6.70 26.07
N GLY A 846 -15.59 -7.15 24.84
CA GLY A 846 -16.05 -8.49 24.53
C GLY A 846 -15.08 -9.57 25.03
N VAL A 847 -13.79 -9.37 24.78
CA VAL A 847 -12.73 -10.29 25.27
C VAL A 847 -12.72 -10.36 26.80
N LYS A 848 -12.63 -9.21 27.47
CA LYS A 848 -12.56 -9.14 28.94
C LYS A 848 -13.80 -9.72 29.62
N LYS A 849 -15.00 -9.32 29.18
CA LYS A 849 -16.26 -9.81 29.73
C LYS A 849 -16.47 -11.30 29.44
N GLY A 850 -16.16 -11.78 28.24
CA GLY A 850 -16.25 -13.20 27.91
C GLY A 850 -15.38 -14.04 28.81
N ARG A 851 -14.11 -13.65 28.97
CA ARG A 851 -13.16 -14.36 29.84
C ARG A 851 -13.42 -14.22 31.33
N SER A 852 -14.18 -13.21 31.75
CA SER A 852 -14.64 -13.11 33.17
C SER A 852 -15.62 -14.20 33.55
N THR A 853 -16.40 -14.71 32.59
CA THR A 853 -17.31 -15.85 32.77
C THR A 853 -16.62 -17.20 32.48
N ARG A 854 -15.84 -17.23 31.39
CA ARG A 854 -15.14 -18.45 30.94
C ARG A 854 -13.67 -18.11 30.73
N SER A 855 -12.82 -18.45 31.72
CA SER A 855 -11.40 -18.05 31.70
C SER A 855 -10.60 -18.66 30.53
N ASP A 856 -11.01 -19.82 30.03
CA ASP A 856 -10.43 -20.55 28.91
C ASP A 856 -11.12 -20.26 27.56
N LEU A 857 -11.95 -19.24 27.50
CA LEU A 857 -12.67 -18.86 26.29
C LEU A 857 -11.69 -18.59 25.13
N LYS A 858 -11.85 -19.37 24.07
CA LYS A 858 -11.12 -19.15 22.82
C LYS A 858 -11.68 -17.90 22.14
N VAL A 859 -10.81 -16.98 21.77
CA VAL A 859 -11.19 -15.72 21.13
C VAL A 859 -10.35 -15.49 19.87
N GLY A 860 -11.02 -15.15 18.79
CA GLY A 860 -10.39 -14.79 17.53
C GLY A 860 -11.15 -13.69 16.77
N ILE A 861 -10.62 -13.33 15.63
CA ILE A 861 -11.21 -12.37 14.69
C ILE A 861 -11.27 -13.00 13.30
N CYS A 862 -12.31 -12.71 12.55
CA CYS A 862 -12.51 -13.26 11.21
C CYS A 862 -12.99 -12.23 10.15
N GLY A 863 -13.14 -10.96 10.50
CA GLY A 863 -13.42 -9.90 9.54
C GLY A 863 -12.21 -9.60 8.64
N GLU A 864 -12.37 -8.69 7.69
CA GLU A 864 -11.29 -8.26 6.78
C GLU A 864 -10.03 -7.77 7.53
N HIS A 865 -10.23 -7.23 8.71
CA HIS A 865 -9.16 -6.76 9.59
C HIS A 865 -8.20 -7.87 10.07
N GLY A 866 -8.61 -9.13 10.01
CA GLY A 866 -7.78 -10.28 10.43
C GLY A 866 -6.51 -10.49 9.57
N GLY A 867 -6.44 -9.87 8.41
CA GLY A 867 -5.27 -9.86 7.51
C GLY A 867 -4.55 -8.50 7.42
N GLU A 868 -5.02 -7.48 8.14
CA GLU A 868 -4.43 -6.15 8.13
C GLU A 868 -3.41 -6.03 9.29
N PRO A 869 -2.14 -5.67 9.02
CA PRO A 869 -1.05 -5.77 10.00
C PRO A 869 -1.27 -5.04 11.32
N SER A 870 -1.77 -3.80 11.32
CA SER A 870 -1.99 -3.04 12.55
C SER A 870 -3.13 -3.62 13.38
N SER A 871 -4.16 -4.12 12.71
CA SER A 871 -5.29 -4.82 13.34
C SER A 871 -4.86 -6.16 13.94
N VAL A 872 -4.00 -6.91 13.25
CA VAL A 872 -3.39 -8.15 13.76
C VAL A 872 -2.59 -7.89 15.04
N LYS A 873 -1.76 -6.84 15.04
CA LYS A 873 -0.99 -6.43 16.21
C LYS A 873 -1.89 -6.03 17.40
N PHE A 874 -2.97 -5.31 17.13
CA PHE A 874 -3.97 -4.98 18.14
C PHE A 874 -4.61 -6.23 18.76
N CYS A 875 -5.03 -7.19 17.95
CA CYS A 875 -5.59 -8.45 18.41
C CYS A 875 -4.59 -9.27 19.25
N ALA A 876 -3.33 -9.30 18.83
CA ALA A 876 -2.26 -9.97 19.57
C ALA A 876 -2.06 -9.36 20.97
N LYS A 877 -2.05 -8.02 21.07
CA LYS A 877 -1.96 -7.30 22.36
C LYS A 877 -3.15 -7.56 23.29
N LEU A 878 -4.33 -7.80 22.74
CA LEU A 878 -5.50 -8.20 23.53
C LEU A 878 -5.45 -9.68 23.99
N GLY A 879 -4.42 -10.42 23.59
CA GLY A 879 -4.27 -11.82 23.94
C GLY A 879 -5.25 -12.73 23.24
N MET A 880 -5.67 -12.40 22.01
CA MET A 880 -6.50 -13.28 21.21
C MET A 880 -5.75 -14.56 20.84
N ASN A 881 -6.47 -15.67 20.76
CA ASN A 881 -5.90 -16.97 20.43
C ASN A 881 -5.52 -17.07 18.96
N TYR A 882 -6.31 -16.41 18.08
CA TYR A 882 -6.03 -16.43 16.65
C TYR A 882 -6.60 -15.17 15.92
N VAL A 883 -6.02 -14.90 14.77
CA VAL A 883 -6.60 -14.05 13.73
C VAL A 883 -6.92 -14.91 12.52
N SER A 884 -7.94 -14.55 11.73
CA SER A 884 -8.35 -15.29 10.54
C SER A 884 -8.52 -14.35 9.36
N CYS A 885 -7.97 -14.71 8.21
CA CYS A 885 -7.95 -13.89 7.01
C CYS A 885 -8.06 -14.74 5.74
N SER A 886 -8.23 -14.10 4.60
CA SER A 886 -8.20 -14.79 3.30
C SER A 886 -6.88 -15.53 3.08
N PRO A 887 -6.84 -16.61 2.29
CA PRO A 887 -5.65 -17.45 2.11
C PRO A 887 -4.39 -16.67 1.74
N PHE A 888 -4.48 -15.71 0.83
CA PHE A 888 -3.35 -14.90 0.37
C PHE A 888 -2.86 -13.88 1.41
N ARG A 889 -3.66 -13.58 2.43
CA ARG A 889 -3.27 -12.72 3.55
C ARG A 889 -2.57 -13.47 4.70
N VAL A 890 -2.59 -14.79 4.70
CA VAL A 890 -1.98 -15.60 5.76
C VAL A 890 -0.49 -15.28 5.98
N PRO A 891 0.37 -15.18 4.95
CA PRO A 891 1.77 -14.84 5.16
C PRO A 891 1.95 -13.44 5.79
N ILE A 892 1.16 -12.48 5.35
CA ILE A 892 1.16 -11.10 5.88
C ILE A 892 0.80 -11.10 7.36
N ALA A 893 -0.28 -11.77 7.73
CA ALA A 893 -0.74 -11.88 9.11
C ALA A 893 0.28 -12.62 9.99
N ARG A 894 0.96 -13.64 9.47
CA ARG A 894 2.00 -14.39 10.20
C ARG A 894 3.19 -13.50 10.56
N VAL A 895 3.66 -12.69 9.63
CA VAL A 895 4.74 -11.73 9.91
C VAL A 895 4.28 -10.65 10.89
N ALA A 896 3.08 -10.10 10.72
CA ALA A 896 2.53 -9.11 11.64
C ALA A 896 2.38 -9.67 13.08
N ALA A 897 1.90 -10.90 13.23
CA ALA A 897 1.78 -11.56 14.52
C ALA A 897 3.15 -11.84 15.17
N ALA A 898 4.15 -12.21 14.37
CA ALA A 898 5.53 -12.38 14.85
C ALA A 898 6.14 -11.05 15.31
N GLN A 899 5.93 -9.99 14.56
CA GLN A 899 6.37 -8.64 14.94
C GLN A 899 5.72 -8.21 16.26
N ALA A 900 4.42 -8.39 16.42
CA ALA A 900 3.72 -8.08 17.67
C ALA A 900 4.34 -8.82 18.87
N ALA A 901 4.68 -10.10 18.71
CA ALA A 901 5.31 -10.90 19.77
C ALA A 901 6.75 -10.49 20.10
N ILE A 902 7.44 -9.81 19.18
CA ILE A 902 8.80 -9.28 19.38
C ILE A 902 8.77 -7.89 20.02
N GLU A 903 7.77 -7.09 19.65
CA GLU A 903 7.58 -5.72 20.16
C GLU A 903 7.08 -5.69 21.62
N ASP A 904 6.41 -6.75 22.11
CA ASP A 904 6.02 -6.95 23.51
C ASP A 904 7.22 -7.31 24.40
#